data_495ea0f8e1642afd1538d101fde2584f
#
_entry.id   495ea0f8e1642afd1538d101fde2584f
#
_cell.length_a   1.000
_cell.length_b   1.000
_cell.length_c   1.000
_cell.angle_alpha   90.00
_cell.angle_beta   90.00
_cell.angle_gamma   90.00
#
_symmetry.space_group_name_H-M   'P 1'
#
loop_
_entity.id
_entity.type
_entity.pdbx_description
1 polymer ?
#
loop_
_entity_poly.entity_id
_entity_poly.type
_entity_poly.pdbx_seq_one_letter_code
_entity_poly.pdbx_strand_id
1 'polypeptide(L)'
;MKENNIKKVLLLGSGALKIGEAGEFDYSGSQALKALKEEGIHTVLINPNIATVQTSEGVADQIYFLPVTPYFVEKVIEKERPDGIMLAFGGQTALNCGVELYKEGIFEKYGVRVLGTPVQAIIDTEDREIFVQKLNEINVQTIKSEAVENAADARRAAAELGYPVIVRAAYALGGLGSGFCDNEEELNVLVEKAFSFSPQVLVEKSLRGWKEVEYEVVRDRFDNCITVCNMENFDPLGIHTGESIVIAPSQTLSNTDYHKLRELAIRIIRHIGIVGECNVQYAYDPESEDYRVIEVNARLSRSSALASKATGYPLAFVAAKLGLGYGLFDLKNSVTKTTSAFFEPALDYVVCKIPRWDLGKFHGVDKELGSSMKSVGEVMAIGRTFEEAIQKGLRMIGQGMHGFVENKELVISDIDKALREPTDKRIFVISKAFRAGYTVDQVHELTKIDRWFLEKLMNIMNTSKELHEYSETVCGSECSEESVPLKVQGEEIIRFVRNDKAAQELLRRAKIQGFSDLQIARALGLERYMDSEDGILTIRALRKSMGVLPVVKQIDTLAAEYPARTNYLYLTYSGIANDVHYLGDRKSIVVLGSGAYRIGSSVEFDWCGVQALNTIRKEGYRSVMINYNPETVSTDYDMCDRLYFDELTFERVMDILELENPHGVIVSTGGQIPNNLALRLDAQNVPILGTSAKSIDNAEDRDKFSAMLDRIGVDQPEWRALTSLEDINDFVGKVGFPVLVRPSY
;
A
#
# COMPACT_ATOMS: atom_id res chain seq x y z
N MET A 1 25.22 22.27 -9.13
CA MET A 1 26.45 22.08 -8.32
C MET A 1 26.08 22.09 -6.86
N LYS A 2 26.54 21.08 -6.08
CA LYS A 2 26.36 20.96 -4.63
C LYS A 2 26.72 22.24 -3.90
N GLU A 3 25.97 22.62 -2.88
CA GLU A 3 26.33 23.69 -1.96
C GLU A 3 27.47 23.24 -1.06
N ASN A 4 28.69 23.67 -1.34
CA ASN A 4 29.94 23.19 -0.68
C ASN A 4 30.05 23.54 0.81
N ASN A 5 29.12 24.30 1.40
CA ASN A 5 29.19 24.81 2.76
C ASN A 5 28.38 23.99 3.78
N ILE A 6 27.72 22.91 3.36
CA ILE A 6 26.90 22.07 4.26
C ILE A 6 27.73 20.86 4.67
N LYS A 7 27.98 20.72 5.97
CA LYS A 7 28.75 19.61 6.56
C LYS A 7 27.95 18.80 7.55
N LYS A 8 26.97 19.41 8.21
CA LYS A 8 26.11 18.76 9.19
C LYS A 8 24.65 19.12 8.93
N VAL A 9 23.78 18.11 8.86
CA VAL A 9 22.34 18.28 8.60
C VAL A 9 21.53 17.58 9.68
N LEU A 10 20.50 18.28 10.18
CA LEU A 10 19.49 17.75 11.06
C LEU A 10 18.30 17.27 10.22
N LEU A 11 17.87 16.03 10.43
CA LEU A 11 16.65 15.44 9.88
C LEU A 11 15.62 15.27 10.99
N LEU A 12 14.40 15.70 10.74
CA LEU A 12 13.26 15.45 11.63
C LEU A 12 12.52 14.20 11.16
N GLY A 13 12.37 13.21 12.04
CA GLY A 13 11.56 12.01 11.81
C GLY A 13 10.07 12.27 12.10
N SER A 14 9.22 11.30 11.79
CA SER A 14 7.76 11.39 11.95
C SER A 14 7.26 11.18 13.37
N GLY A 15 8.10 10.62 14.25
CA GLY A 15 7.69 10.25 15.58
C GLY A 15 7.00 8.87 15.65
N ALA A 16 6.02 8.74 16.54
CA ALA A 16 5.26 7.50 16.69
C ALA A 16 4.36 7.25 15.48
N LEU A 17 4.19 5.98 15.12
CA LEU A 17 3.24 5.58 14.07
C LEU A 17 1.82 5.90 14.50
N LYS A 18 1.05 6.47 13.60
CA LYS A 18 -0.37 6.80 13.78
C LYS A 18 -1.10 6.69 12.44
N ILE A 19 -2.43 6.63 12.48
CA ILE A 19 -3.23 6.71 11.27
C ILE A 19 -2.91 8.04 10.56
N GLY A 20 -2.55 7.98 9.27
CA GLY A 20 -2.14 9.12 8.45
C GLY A 20 -0.63 9.40 8.44
N GLU A 21 0.14 8.88 9.38
CA GLU A 21 1.62 8.94 9.40
C GLU A 21 2.16 7.59 9.89
N ALA A 22 2.49 6.68 8.98
CA ALA A 22 2.91 5.33 9.29
C ALA A 22 4.34 5.04 8.79
N GLY A 23 4.56 3.89 8.16
CA GLY A 23 5.88 3.40 7.76
C GLY A 23 6.52 4.15 6.60
N GLU A 24 5.74 4.87 5.80
CA GLU A 24 6.23 5.65 4.66
C GLU A 24 7.33 6.67 5.02
N PHE A 25 7.32 7.15 6.26
CA PHE A 25 8.34 8.09 6.73
C PHE A 25 9.59 7.40 7.27
N ASP A 26 9.54 6.11 7.61
CA ASP A 26 10.76 5.33 7.84
C ASP A 26 11.51 5.15 6.51
N TYR A 27 10.79 4.82 5.43
CA TYR A 27 11.34 4.77 4.08
C TYR A 27 11.96 6.11 3.67
N SER A 28 11.20 7.21 3.70
CA SER A 28 11.67 8.50 3.20
C SER A 28 12.84 9.06 4.02
N GLY A 29 12.79 8.93 5.35
CA GLY A 29 13.87 9.35 6.23
C GLY A 29 15.15 8.54 6.05
N SER A 30 15.02 7.21 5.88
CA SER A 30 16.17 6.33 5.61
C SER A 30 16.86 6.68 4.29
N GLN A 31 16.09 6.94 3.22
CA GLN A 31 16.64 7.36 1.92
C GLN A 31 17.28 8.76 1.98
N ALA A 32 16.71 9.69 2.75
CA ALA A 32 17.32 11.00 2.96
C ALA A 32 18.66 10.90 3.70
N LEU A 33 18.72 10.13 4.79
CA LEU A 33 19.96 9.89 5.54
C LEU A 33 21.05 9.27 4.64
N LYS A 34 20.67 8.30 3.83
CA LYS A 34 21.57 7.69 2.85
C LYS A 34 22.10 8.72 1.85
N ALA A 35 21.20 9.53 1.26
CA ALA A 35 21.59 10.57 0.29
C ALA A 35 22.57 11.58 0.90
N LEU A 36 22.38 11.96 2.16
CA LEU A 36 23.27 12.86 2.90
C LEU A 36 24.64 12.20 3.17
N LYS A 37 24.64 10.95 3.61
CA LYS A 37 25.89 10.21 3.90
C LYS A 37 26.74 9.96 2.66
N GLU A 38 26.14 9.68 1.51
CA GLU A 38 26.86 9.58 0.23
C GLU A 38 27.61 10.86 -0.14
N GLU A 39 27.13 12.02 0.35
CA GLU A 39 27.79 13.32 0.18
C GLU A 39 28.83 13.65 1.26
N GLY A 40 29.08 12.72 2.19
CA GLY A 40 29.98 12.93 3.32
C GLY A 40 29.50 13.94 4.35
N ILE A 41 28.16 14.11 4.44
CA ILE A 41 27.51 15.03 5.39
C ILE A 41 27.26 14.28 6.69
N HIS A 42 27.64 14.88 7.82
CA HIS A 42 27.33 14.37 9.15
C HIS A 42 25.83 14.52 9.42
N THR A 43 25.19 13.42 9.73
CA THR A 43 23.73 13.32 9.87
C THR A 43 23.32 13.27 11.34
N VAL A 44 22.38 14.15 11.72
CA VAL A 44 21.72 14.15 13.02
C VAL A 44 20.25 13.86 12.81
N LEU A 45 19.71 12.89 13.54
CA LEU A 45 18.30 12.49 13.47
C LEU A 45 17.62 12.71 14.81
N ILE A 46 16.41 13.31 14.80
CA ILE A 46 15.49 13.29 15.94
C ILE A 46 14.31 12.41 15.57
N ASN A 47 14.16 11.28 16.24
CA ASN A 47 12.99 10.41 16.10
C ASN A 47 12.81 9.56 17.38
N PRO A 48 11.69 9.65 18.09
CA PRO A 48 11.43 8.85 19.28
C PRO A 48 11.09 7.38 19.00
N ASN A 49 10.86 7.01 17.74
CA ASN A 49 10.46 5.66 17.38
C ASN A 49 11.67 4.71 17.37
N ILE A 50 11.64 3.73 18.27
CA ILE A 50 12.72 2.76 18.45
C ILE A 50 12.68 1.56 17.50
N ALA A 51 11.59 1.40 16.75
CA ALA A 51 11.36 0.23 15.88
C ALA A 51 11.67 0.51 14.40
N THR A 52 12.13 1.72 14.06
CA THR A 52 12.40 2.12 12.68
C THR A 52 13.81 1.78 12.22
N VAL A 53 13.98 1.59 10.91
CA VAL A 53 15.30 1.40 10.29
C VAL A 53 16.16 2.66 10.43
N GLN A 54 15.58 3.84 10.24
CA GLN A 54 16.32 5.11 10.33
C GLN A 54 16.95 5.36 11.72
N THR A 55 16.40 4.79 12.79
CA THR A 55 16.97 4.87 14.15
C THR A 55 17.94 3.73 14.47
N SER A 56 18.30 2.90 13.51
CA SER A 56 19.28 1.84 13.68
C SER A 56 20.70 2.40 13.68
N GLU A 57 21.60 1.69 14.38
CA GLU A 57 23.00 2.01 14.41
C GLU A 57 23.61 2.07 12.99
N GLY A 58 24.34 3.14 12.71
CA GLY A 58 25.02 3.33 11.42
C GLY A 58 24.14 3.91 10.31
N VAL A 59 22.83 4.12 10.51
CA VAL A 59 21.94 4.80 9.54
C VAL A 59 22.15 6.31 9.64
N ALA A 60 21.98 6.91 10.80
CA ALA A 60 22.43 8.29 11.09
C ALA A 60 23.72 8.28 11.93
N ASP A 61 24.53 9.35 11.87
CA ASP A 61 25.74 9.45 12.66
C ASP A 61 25.44 9.78 14.14
N GLN A 62 24.38 10.57 14.37
CA GLN A 62 23.88 10.88 15.70
C GLN A 62 22.35 10.76 15.75
N ILE A 63 21.82 10.02 16.71
CA ILE A 63 20.38 9.81 16.90
C ILE A 63 19.94 10.34 18.27
N TYR A 64 18.86 11.11 18.26
CA TYR A 64 18.15 11.60 19.45
C TYR A 64 16.77 11.00 19.53
N PHE A 65 16.53 10.14 20.53
CA PHE A 65 15.21 9.58 20.84
C PHE A 65 14.40 10.60 21.66
N LEU A 66 14.01 11.69 21.00
CA LEU A 66 13.28 12.81 21.59
C LEU A 66 12.03 13.13 20.78
N PRO A 67 10.98 13.67 21.42
CA PRO A 67 9.81 14.16 20.70
C PRO A 67 10.18 15.19 19.63
N VAL A 68 9.53 15.14 18.49
CA VAL A 68 9.68 16.13 17.41
C VAL A 68 8.77 17.32 17.74
N THR A 69 9.24 18.17 18.65
CA THR A 69 8.58 19.42 19.08
C THR A 69 9.57 20.57 19.07
N PRO A 70 9.13 21.83 18.90
CA PRO A 70 10.01 22.99 18.82
C PRO A 70 11.01 23.05 19.97
N TYR A 71 10.57 22.81 21.20
CA TYR A 71 11.44 22.83 22.37
C TYR A 71 12.62 21.85 22.28
N PHE A 72 12.35 20.57 21.97
CA PHE A 72 13.43 19.57 21.89
C PHE A 72 14.30 19.77 20.64
N VAL A 73 13.69 20.16 19.52
CA VAL A 73 14.43 20.41 18.28
C VAL A 73 15.37 21.62 18.46
N GLU A 74 14.93 22.72 19.11
CA GLU A 74 15.81 23.86 19.45
C GLU A 74 16.99 23.41 20.34
N LYS A 75 16.75 22.55 21.35
CA LYS A 75 17.82 22.04 22.20
C LYS A 75 18.86 21.21 21.45
N VAL A 76 18.42 20.43 20.48
CA VAL A 76 19.33 19.68 19.60
C VAL A 76 20.07 20.63 18.66
N ILE A 77 19.43 21.63 18.08
CA ILE A 77 20.07 22.67 17.25
C ILE A 77 21.13 23.43 18.08
N GLU A 78 20.79 23.81 19.29
CA GLU A 78 21.74 24.51 20.22
C GLU A 78 22.98 23.68 20.48
N LYS A 79 22.84 22.36 20.68
CA LYS A 79 23.93 21.43 20.98
C LYS A 79 24.73 21.06 19.72
N GLU A 80 24.06 20.66 18.65
CA GLU A 80 24.70 20.10 17.46
C GLU A 80 25.18 21.13 16.45
N ARG A 81 24.58 22.33 16.44
CA ARG A 81 24.90 23.41 15.49
C ARG A 81 24.92 22.93 14.04
N PRO A 82 23.82 22.36 13.53
CA PRO A 82 23.76 21.91 12.14
C PRO A 82 23.82 23.11 11.17
N ASP A 83 24.42 22.91 10.00
CA ASP A 83 24.42 23.89 8.93
C ASP A 83 23.05 24.01 8.24
N GLY A 84 22.27 22.90 8.27
CA GLY A 84 20.94 22.83 7.66
C GLY A 84 20.00 21.85 8.33
N ILE A 85 18.72 22.00 8.03
CA ILE A 85 17.64 21.14 8.48
C ILE A 85 16.75 20.73 7.31
N MET A 86 16.29 19.47 7.28
CA MET A 86 15.32 18.95 6.32
C MET A 86 13.99 18.67 7.01
N LEU A 87 12.89 19.22 6.49
CA LEU A 87 11.55 19.17 7.07
C LEU A 87 10.61 18.19 6.34
N ALA A 88 10.82 17.93 5.04
CA ALA A 88 9.86 17.25 4.17
C ALA A 88 9.83 15.71 4.32
N PHE A 89 10.64 15.10 5.19
CA PHE A 89 10.85 13.66 5.29
C PHE A 89 10.21 12.99 6.51
N GLY A 90 9.67 13.78 7.43
CA GLY A 90 9.06 13.30 8.69
C GLY A 90 7.57 13.60 8.81
N GLY A 91 6.87 13.71 7.68
CA GLY A 91 5.43 13.94 7.62
C GLY A 91 4.99 15.29 8.17
N GLN A 92 3.69 15.40 8.46
CA GLN A 92 3.08 16.61 8.97
C GLN A 92 3.68 17.05 10.31
N THR A 93 4.05 16.08 11.15
CA THR A 93 4.69 16.35 12.44
C THR A 93 5.98 17.17 12.28
N ALA A 94 6.85 16.79 11.34
CA ALA A 94 8.09 17.51 11.06
C ALA A 94 7.84 18.87 10.40
N LEU A 95 6.89 18.97 9.47
CA LEU A 95 6.53 20.24 8.83
C LEU A 95 6.01 21.26 9.85
N ASN A 96 5.05 20.89 10.67
CA ASN A 96 4.45 21.77 11.69
C ASN A 96 5.51 22.27 12.66
N CYS A 97 6.37 21.36 13.17
CA CYS A 97 7.50 21.74 14.03
C CYS A 97 8.43 22.72 13.34
N GLY A 98 8.76 22.51 12.06
CA GLY A 98 9.62 23.40 11.28
C GLY A 98 9.01 24.79 11.06
N VAL A 99 7.72 24.87 10.80
CA VAL A 99 6.98 26.15 10.65
C VAL A 99 6.98 26.93 11.96
N GLU A 100 6.75 26.29 13.11
CA GLU A 100 6.79 26.93 14.42
C GLU A 100 8.20 27.47 14.73
N LEU A 101 9.24 26.67 14.56
CA LEU A 101 10.64 27.09 14.73
C LEU A 101 11.03 28.29 13.85
N TYR A 102 10.51 28.31 12.62
CA TYR A 102 10.70 29.45 11.71
C TYR A 102 10.01 30.72 12.23
N LYS A 103 8.73 30.62 12.65
CA LYS A 103 7.97 31.75 13.21
C LYS A 103 8.59 32.31 14.49
N GLU A 104 9.22 31.45 15.31
CA GLU A 104 9.95 31.83 16.51
C GLU A 104 11.37 32.39 16.23
N GLY A 105 11.81 32.42 14.95
CA GLY A 105 13.13 32.92 14.57
C GLY A 105 14.32 32.02 14.97
N ILE A 106 14.05 30.76 15.31
CA ILE A 106 15.08 29.81 15.79
C ILE A 106 16.11 29.52 14.71
N PHE A 107 15.70 29.35 13.47
CA PHE A 107 16.63 29.08 12.36
C PHE A 107 17.60 30.27 12.13
N GLU A 108 17.08 31.49 12.18
CA GLU A 108 17.92 32.70 12.06
C GLU A 108 18.87 32.86 13.26
N LYS A 109 18.35 32.64 14.48
CA LYS A 109 19.11 32.72 15.74
C LYS A 109 20.36 31.84 15.74
N TYR A 110 20.23 30.63 15.18
CA TYR A 110 21.33 29.65 15.16
C TYR A 110 22.03 29.53 13.80
N GLY A 111 21.61 30.28 12.78
CA GLY A 111 22.18 30.25 11.43
C GLY A 111 21.92 28.94 10.68
N VAL A 112 20.81 28.26 10.98
CA VAL A 112 20.42 26.98 10.34
C VAL A 112 19.62 27.25 9.06
N ARG A 113 20.03 26.66 7.96
CA ARG A 113 19.32 26.78 6.67
C ARG A 113 18.28 25.67 6.51
N VAL A 114 17.07 26.02 6.09
CA VAL A 114 16.10 25.02 5.64
C VAL A 114 16.49 24.52 4.24
N LEU A 115 16.68 23.22 4.10
CA LEU A 115 17.14 22.57 2.87
C LEU A 115 15.95 21.92 2.14
N GLY A 116 15.79 22.21 0.86
CA GLY A 116 14.66 21.79 0.04
C GLY A 116 13.60 22.87 -0.04
N THR A 117 12.34 22.50 0.15
CA THR A 117 11.20 23.44 0.05
C THR A 117 11.31 24.56 1.08
N PRO A 118 11.27 25.86 0.67
CA PRO A 118 11.26 26.98 1.57
C PRO A 118 10.07 26.95 2.53
N VAL A 119 10.26 27.38 3.80
CA VAL A 119 9.17 27.37 4.80
C VAL A 119 7.96 28.21 4.33
N GLN A 120 8.19 29.30 3.60
CA GLN A 120 7.08 30.09 3.06
C GLN A 120 6.23 29.28 2.07
N ALA A 121 6.86 28.47 1.21
CA ALA A 121 6.13 27.61 0.28
C ALA A 121 5.33 26.50 1.03
N ILE A 122 5.84 26.03 2.17
CA ILE A 122 5.10 25.12 3.06
C ILE A 122 3.87 25.85 3.63
N ILE A 123 4.04 27.05 4.15
CA ILE A 123 2.93 27.87 4.68
C ILE A 123 1.88 28.14 3.58
N ASP A 124 2.34 28.49 2.38
CA ASP A 124 1.47 28.81 1.24
C ASP A 124 0.62 27.60 0.79
N THR A 125 1.08 26.37 1.04
CA THR A 125 0.32 25.14 0.74
C THR A 125 -0.56 24.66 1.88
N GLU A 126 -0.14 24.86 3.14
CA GLU A 126 -0.86 24.39 4.33
C GLU A 126 -1.98 25.34 4.76
N ASP A 127 -1.82 26.65 4.56
CA ASP A 127 -2.85 27.64 4.82
C ASP A 127 -3.82 27.71 3.64
N ARG A 128 -5.06 27.28 3.88
CA ARG A 128 -6.07 27.15 2.82
C ARG A 128 -6.41 28.48 2.13
N GLU A 129 -6.46 29.56 2.87
CA GLU A 129 -6.77 30.87 2.32
C GLU A 129 -5.64 31.38 1.42
N ILE A 130 -4.41 31.29 1.92
CA ILE A 130 -3.21 31.65 1.15
C ILE A 130 -3.09 30.76 -0.09
N PHE A 131 -3.33 29.45 0.04
CA PHE A 131 -3.30 28.51 -1.07
C PHE A 131 -4.27 28.88 -2.19
N VAL A 132 -5.54 29.20 -1.85
CA VAL A 132 -6.54 29.65 -2.82
C VAL A 132 -6.11 30.97 -3.49
N GLN A 133 -5.57 31.94 -2.72
CA GLN A 133 -5.07 33.19 -3.27
C GLN A 133 -3.93 32.95 -4.27
N LYS A 134 -2.96 32.10 -3.92
CA LYS A 134 -1.83 31.71 -4.78
C LYS A 134 -2.27 31.09 -6.09
N LEU A 135 -3.25 30.18 -6.04
CA LEU A 135 -3.75 29.54 -7.26
C LEU A 135 -4.57 30.51 -8.14
N ASN A 136 -5.30 31.45 -7.52
CA ASN A 136 -5.99 32.50 -8.25
C ASN A 136 -5.03 33.43 -9.01
N GLU A 137 -3.82 33.71 -8.49
CA GLU A 137 -2.78 34.52 -9.17
C GLU A 137 -2.40 33.95 -10.55
N ILE A 138 -2.53 32.63 -10.72
CA ILE A 138 -2.21 31.90 -11.96
C ILE A 138 -3.45 31.36 -12.69
N ASN A 139 -4.65 31.81 -12.32
CA ASN A 139 -5.93 31.36 -12.89
C ASN A 139 -6.11 29.83 -12.84
N VAL A 140 -5.74 29.19 -11.73
CA VAL A 140 -5.99 27.77 -11.46
C VAL A 140 -7.19 27.65 -10.54
N GLN A 141 -8.11 26.75 -10.91
CA GLN A 141 -9.38 26.62 -10.20
C GLN A 141 -9.25 25.74 -8.97
N THR A 142 -9.75 26.23 -7.84
CA THR A 142 -9.88 25.50 -6.58
C THR A 142 -11.34 25.18 -6.28
N ILE A 143 -11.57 24.35 -5.27
CA ILE A 143 -12.93 24.12 -4.76
C ILE A 143 -13.42 25.40 -4.13
N LYS A 144 -14.67 25.81 -4.46
CA LYS A 144 -15.30 26.96 -3.80
C LYS A 144 -15.46 26.63 -2.31
N SER A 145 -14.85 27.44 -1.49
CA SER A 145 -14.81 27.26 -0.04
C SER A 145 -14.85 28.58 0.69
N GLU A 146 -15.32 28.57 1.93
CA GLU A 146 -15.27 29.69 2.85
C GLU A 146 -14.76 29.24 4.20
N ALA A 147 -13.75 29.93 4.72
CA ALA A 147 -13.25 29.72 6.06
C ALA A 147 -14.14 30.48 7.07
N VAL A 148 -14.59 29.79 8.11
CA VAL A 148 -15.52 30.32 9.10
C VAL A 148 -15.02 30.01 10.51
N GLU A 149 -15.35 30.91 11.46
CA GLU A 149 -14.93 30.80 12.86
C GLU A 149 -16.09 30.57 13.83
N ASN A 150 -17.31 30.49 13.30
CA ASN A 150 -18.50 30.21 14.09
C ASN A 150 -19.60 29.51 13.27
N ALA A 151 -20.55 28.90 13.95
CA ALA A 151 -21.63 28.13 13.35
C ALA A 151 -22.61 28.97 12.51
N ALA A 152 -22.77 30.27 12.82
CA ALA A 152 -23.68 31.16 12.06
C ALA A 152 -23.11 31.46 10.67
N ASP A 153 -21.81 31.71 10.59
CA ASP A 153 -21.10 31.92 9.31
C ASP A 153 -21.04 30.61 8.51
N ALA A 154 -20.89 29.45 9.18
CA ALA A 154 -20.93 28.15 8.49
C ALA A 154 -22.29 27.91 7.79
N ARG A 155 -23.40 28.23 8.45
CA ARG A 155 -24.74 28.13 7.82
C ARG A 155 -24.91 29.07 6.64
N ARG A 156 -24.44 30.31 6.77
CA ARG A 156 -24.48 31.30 5.66
C ARG A 156 -23.66 30.79 4.47
N ALA A 157 -22.42 30.38 4.70
CA ALA A 157 -21.53 29.84 3.68
C ALA A 157 -22.13 28.61 2.96
N ALA A 158 -22.71 27.68 3.71
CA ALA A 158 -23.36 26.50 3.14
C ALA A 158 -24.60 26.87 2.29
N ALA A 159 -25.39 27.84 2.72
CA ALA A 159 -26.52 28.32 1.95
C ALA A 159 -26.10 28.98 0.64
N GLU A 160 -25.02 29.78 0.63
CA GLU A 160 -24.47 30.42 -0.56
C GLU A 160 -23.82 29.40 -1.54
N LEU A 161 -23.10 28.40 -1.03
CA LEU A 161 -22.49 27.34 -1.83
C LEU A 161 -23.53 26.34 -2.38
N GLY A 162 -24.65 26.18 -1.66
CA GLY A 162 -25.69 25.19 -1.94
C GLY A 162 -25.27 23.77 -1.53
N TYR A 163 -26.20 23.06 -0.87
CA TYR A 163 -25.97 21.65 -0.48
C TYR A 163 -25.87 20.71 -1.70
N PRO A 164 -25.14 19.57 -1.60
CA PRO A 164 -24.34 19.16 -0.44
C PRO A 164 -23.05 20.00 -0.31
N VAL A 165 -22.59 20.15 0.95
CA VAL A 165 -21.31 20.74 1.29
C VAL A 165 -20.43 19.76 2.06
N ILE A 166 -19.12 20.03 2.09
CA ILE A 166 -18.19 19.35 2.98
C ILE A 166 -17.69 20.34 4.04
N VAL A 167 -17.61 19.88 5.27
CA VAL A 167 -17.03 20.62 6.40
C VAL A 167 -15.67 20.02 6.70
N ARG A 168 -14.64 20.85 6.91
CA ARG A 168 -13.29 20.41 7.30
C ARG A 168 -12.78 21.28 8.44
N ALA A 169 -12.27 20.64 9.50
CA ALA A 169 -11.52 21.37 10.51
C ALA A 169 -10.18 21.82 9.92
N ALA A 170 -9.87 23.11 9.98
CA ALA A 170 -8.59 23.62 9.54
C ALA A 170 -7.46 23.04 10.41
N TYR A 171 -6.30 22.79 9.82
CA TYR A 171 -5.11 22.25 10.49
C TYR A 171 -5.27 20.83 11.09
N ALA A 172 -6.38 20.12 10.82
CA ALA A 172 -6.61 18.77 11.31
C ALA A 172 -5.97 17.72 10.38
N LEU A 173 -5.18 16.82 10.95
CA LEU A 173 -4.53 15.73 10.22
C LEU A 173 -5.55 14.61 9.91
N GLY A 174 -5.44 14.03 8.69
CA GLY A 174 -6.18 12.83 8.31
C GLY A 174 -7.69 13.02 8.30
N GLY A 175 -8.19 14.24 8.08
CA GLY A 175 -9.62 14.53 7.94
C GLY A 175 -10.41 14.48 9.25
N LEU A 176 -9.77 14.53 10.43
CA LEU A 176 -10.45 14.61 11.72
C LEU A 176 -11.40 15.84 11.78
N GLY A 177 -12.66 15.63 12.18
CA GLY A 177 -13.67 16.68 12.22
C GLY A 177 -14.22 17.06 10.85
N SER A 178 -13.90 16.31 9.78
CA SER A 178 -14.42 16.52 8.43
C SER A 178 -15.59 15.58 8.13
N GLY A 179 -16.48 16.01 7.22
CA GLY A 179 -17.60 15.19 6.75
C GLY A 179 -18.48 15.92 5.75
N PHE A 180 -19.40 15.18 5.17
CA PHE A 180 -20.38 15.69 4.24
C PHE A 180 -21.66 16.09 4.96
N CYS A 181 -22.34 17.13 4.45
CA CYS A 181 -23.63 17.58 4.92
C CYS A 181 -24.55 17.76 3.72
N ASP A 182 -25.61 16.97 3.67
CA ASP A 182 -26.62 17.08 2.60
C ASP A 182 -27.69 18.12 2.93
N ASN A 183 -27.73 18.58 4.18
CA ASN A 183 -28.72 19.56 4.69
C ASN A 183 -28.16 20.34 5.90
N GLU A 184 -28.94 21.34 6.36
CA GLU A 184 -28.56 22.22 7.48
C GLU A 184 -28.50 21.49 8.84
N GLU A 185 -29.31 20.46 9.05
CA GLU A 185 -29.32 19.72 10.32
C GLU A 185 -27.99 18.94 10.49
N GLU A 186 -27.55 18.27 9.44
CA GLU A 186 -26.26 17.59 9.41
C GLU A 186 -25.09 18.56 9.55
N LEU A 187 -25.19 19.73 8.87
CA LEU A 187 -24.19 20.79 8.99
C LEU A 187 -24.01 21.23 10.45
N ASN A 188 -25.10 21.49 11.18
CA ASN A 188 -25.03 21.97 12.56
C ASN A 188 -24.31 20.97 13.48
N VAL A 189 -24.63 19.68 13.36
CA VAL A 189 -23.99 18.63 14.17
C VAL A 189 -22.50 18.53 13.86
N LEU A 190 -22.14 18.58 12.58
CA LEU A 190 -20.75 18.37 12.16
C LEU A 190 -19.88 19.61 12.48
N VAL A 191 -20.42 20.82 12.30
CA VAL A 191 -19.71 22.07 12.60
C VAL A 191 -19.38 22.19 14.10
N GLU A 192 -20.30 21.84 15.00
CA GLU A 192 -20.03 21.81 16.44
C GLU A 192 -18.87 20.86 16.78
N LYS A 193 -18.88 19.67 16.15
CA LYS A 193 -17.78 18.70 16.30
C LYS A 193 -16.47 19.24 15.72
N ALA A 194 -16.49 19.84 14.52
CA ALA A 194 -15.30 20.38 13.88
C ALA A 194 -14.64 21.49 14.70
N PHE A 195 -15.43 22.40 15.30
CA PHE A 195 -14.90 23.45 16.17
C PHE A 195 -14.29 22.92 17.48
N SER A 196 -14.59 21.68 17.90
CA SER A 196 -13.90 21.07 19.03
C SER A 196 -12.45 20.67 18.72
N PHE A 197 -12.10 20.57 17.43
CA PHE A 197 -10.74 20.22 16.98
C PHE A 197 -9.95 21.42 16.45
N SER A 198 -10.63 22.48 15.99
CA SER A 198 -9.99 23.63 15.37
C SER A 198 -10.81 24.90 15.60
N PRO A 199 -10.18 26.06 15.84
CA PRO A 199 -10.86 27.34 15.94
C PRO A 199 -11.43 27.83 14.59
N GLN A 200 -10.95 27.28 13.47
CA GLN A 200 -11.39 27.60 12.13
C GLN A 200 -11.87 26.36 11.40
N VAL A 201 -12.96 26.49 10.68
CA VAL A 201 -13.60 25.42 9.89
C VAL A 201 -13.80 25.91 8.47
N LEU A 202 -13.51 25.05 7.49
CA LEU A 202 -13.85 25.29 6.09
C LEU A 202 -15.20 24.68 5.76
N VAL A 203 -16.04 25.46 5.06
CA VAL A 203 -17.24 24.98 4.38
C VAL A 203 -16.98 25.02 2.89
N GLU A 204 -17.03 23.89 2.22
CA GLU A 204 -16.67 23.73 0.80
C GLU A 204 -17.82 23.15 -0.01
N LYS A 205 -17.92 23.53 -1.28
CA LYS A 205 -18.85 22.84 -2.21
C LYS A 205 -18.46 21.39 -2.38
N SER A 206 -19.41 20.49 -2.18
CA SER A 206 -19.17 19.06 -2.41
C SER A 206 -19.01 18.76 -3.90
N LEU A 207 -17.97 18.04 -4.25
CA LEU A 207 -17.72 17.47 -5.58
C LEU A 207 -17.86 15.93 -5.55
N ARG A 208 -18.69 15.43 -4.64
CA ARG A 208 -18.96 13.97 -4.51
C ARG A 208 -19.33 13.38 -5.88
N GLY A 209 -18.68 12.27 -6.23
CA GLY A 209 -18.90 11.59 -7.51
C GLY A 209 -17.93 11.96 -8.63
N TRP A 210 -17.16 13.06 -8.49
CA TRP A 210 -16.07 13.37 -9.43
C TRP A 210 -14.94 12.35 -9.24
N LYS A 211 -14.06 12.25 -10.24
CA LYS A 211 -12.81 11.47 -10.13
C LYS A 211 -11.80 12.20 -9.26
N GLU A 212 -10.96 11.45 -8.57
CA GLU A 212 -9.76 11.97 -7.93
C GLU A 212 -8.52 11.48 -8.66
N VAL A 213 -7.66 12.41 -9.04
CA VAL A 213 -6.44 12.17 -9.81
C VAL A 213 -5.27 12.86 -9.12
N GLU A 214 -4.14 12.17 -9.03
CA GLU A 214 -2.94 12.67 -8.36
C GLU A 214 -1.73 12.69 -9.30
N TYR A 215 -0.85 13.66 -9.08
CA TYR A 215 0.47 13.73 -9.72
C TYR A 215 1.56 13.89 -8.66
N GLU A 216 2.53 13.00 -8.67
CA GLU A 216 3.79 13.17 -7.95
C GLU A 216 4.74 14.00 -8.81
N VAL A 217 5.20 15.11 -8.26
CA VAL A 217 5.97 16.13 -8.98
C VAL A 217 7.29 16.36 -8.29
N VAL A 218 8.35 16.49 -9.08
CA VAL A 218 9.68 16.84 -8.58
C VAL A 218 10.17 18.10 -9.26
N ARG A 219 10.64 19.08 -8.47
CA ARG A 219 11.20 20.32 -8.98
C ARG A 219 12.50 20.68 -8.28
N ASP A 220 13.52 21.08 -9.05
CA ASP A 220 14.78 21.61 -8.52
C ASP A 220 14.76 23.15 -8.38
N ARG A 221 15.79 23.70 -7.79
CA ARG A 221 15.96 25.14 -7.62
C ARG A 221 16.26 25.92 -8.92
N PHE A 222 16.56 25.22 -10.02
CA PHE A 222 16.83 25.80 -11.34
C PHE A 222 15.58 25.84 -12.20
N ASP A 223 14.42 25.56 -11.62
CA ASP A 223 13.12 25.51 -12.28
C ASP A 223 12.90 24.34 -13.24
N ASN A 224 13.75 23.29 -13.19
CA ASN A 224 13.46 22.05 -13.87
C ASN A 224 12.40 21.29 -13.08
N CYS A 225 11.36 20.84 -13.77
CA CYS A 225 10.20 20.21 -13.16
C CYS A 225 9.71 19.04 -14.00
N ILE A 226 9.40 17.91 -13.36
CA ILE A 226 8.85 16.70 -13.99
C ILE A 226 7.71 16.13 -13.16
N THR A 227 6.81 15.39 -13.81
CA THR A 227 5.85 14.52 -13.14
C THR A 227 6.41 13.10 -13.14
N VAL A 228 6.51 12.49 -11.97
CA VAL A 228 7.09 11.14 -11.82
C VAL A 228 6.03 10.06 -11.93
N CYS A 229 4.86 10.32 -11.42
CA CYS A 229 3.75 9.36 -11.42
C CYS A 229 2.42 10.09 -11.53
N ASN A 230 1.52 9.56 -12.34
CA ASN A 230 0.12 9.90 -12.37
C ASN A 230 -0.68 8.75 -11.80
N MET A 231 -1.63 9.04 -10.92
CA MET A 231 -2.45 8.05 -10.23
C MET A 231 -3.92 8.45 -10.28
N GLU A 232 -4.80 7.47 -10.26
CA GLU A 232 -6.25 7.64 -10.30
C GLU A 232 -6.89 6.79 -9.20
N ASN A 233 -7.85 7.37 -8.48
CA ASN A 233 -8.64 6.64 -7.50
C ASN A 233 -9.72 5.80 -8.20
N PHE A 234 -9.86 4.56 -7.75
CA PHE A 234 -10.95 3.67 -8.13
C PHE A 234 -12.29 4.17 -7.59
N ASP A 235 -12.28 4.64 -6.34
CA ASP A 235 -13.42 5.21 -5.68
C ASP A 235 -13.60 6.67 -6.09
N PRO A 236 -14.85 7.14 -6.30
CA PRO A 236 -15.11 8.55 -6.59
C PRO A 236 -14.77 9.43 -5.40
N LEU A 237 -14.58 10.75 -5.67
CA LEU A 237 -14.34 11.75 -4.65
C LEU A 237 -15.43 11.72 -3.56
N GLY A 238 -15.00 11.79 -2.32
CA GLY A 238 -15.81 11.62 -1.11
C GLY A 238 -15.22 10.60 -0.15
N ILE A 239 -14.33 9.75 -0.65
CA ILE A 239 -13.50 8.85 0.13
C ILE A 239 -12.07 9.41 0.07
N HIS A 240 -11.42 9.53 1.22
CA HIS A 240 -10.03 10.01 1.29
C HIS A 240 -9.12 9.13 0.42
N THR A 241 -8.15 9.73 -0.30
CA THR A 241 -7.25 8.96 -1.18
C THR A 241 -6.50 7.84 -0.44
N GLY A 242 -6.16 8.04 0.84
CA GLY A 242 -5.56 7.01 1.71
C GLY A 242 -6.49 5.81 1.98
N GLU A 243 -7.80 5.96 1.74
CA GLU A 243 -8.83 4.93 1.92
C GLU A 243 -9.29 4.32 0.59
N SER A 244 -8.88 4.90 -0.54
CA SER A 244 -9.25 4.45 -1.88
C SER A 244 -8.26 3.42 -2.43
N ILE A 245 -8.77 2.55 -3.31
CA ILE A 245 -7.93 1.78 -4.22
C ILE A 245 -7.38 2.76 -5.25
N VAL A 246 -6.06 2.77 -5.47
CA VAL A 246 -5.40 3.70 -6.38
C VAL A 246 -4.70 2.93 -7.49
N ILE A 247 -4.84 3.41 -8.71
CA ILE A 247 -4.29 2.79 -9.91
C ILE A 247 -3.23 3.70 -10.53
N ALA A 248 -2.07 3.14 -10.85
CA ALA A 248 -1.00 3.82 -11.56
C ALA A 248 -0.53 3.01 -12.79
N PRO A 249 -0.34 3.64 -13.95
CA PRO A 249 -0.82 4.97 -14.31
C PRO A 249 -2.35 5.03 -14.39
N SER A 250 -2.94 6.23 -14.44
CA SER A 250 -4.38 6.38 -14.63
C SER A 250 -4.83 5.67 -15.91
N GLN A 251 -6.00 5.00 -15.86
CA GLN A 251 -6.51 4.15 -16.92
C GLN A 251 -7.65 4.80 -17.72
N THR A 252 -8.32 5.78 -17.12
CA THR A 252 -9.55 6.34 -17.67
C THR A 252 -9.42 7.78 -18.15
N LEU A 253 -8.26 8.43 -17.94
CA LEU A 253 -7.98 9.75 -18.51
C LEU A 253 -7.66 9.65 -19.99
N SER A 254 -8.21 10.57 -20.78
CA SER A 254 -7.76 10.79 -22.15
C SER A 254 -6.34 11.37 -22.18
N ASN A 255 -5.65 11.24 -23.31
CA ASN A 255 -4.34 11.87 -23.48
C ASN A 255 -4.39 13.41 -23.29
N THR A 256 -5.47 14.05 -23.72
CA THR A 256 -5.67 15.49 -23.55
C THR A 256 -5.80 15.87 -22.07
N ASP A 257 -6.61 15.12 -21.31
CA ASP A 257 -6.83 15.39 -19.89
C ASP A 257 -5.58 15.11 -19.06
N TYR A 258 -4.89 14.01 -19.37
CA TYR A 258 -3.60 13.69 -18.76
C TYR A 258 -2.61 14.85 -18.89
N HIS A 259 -2.42 15.38 -20.11
CA HIS A 259 -1.48 16.46 -20.35
C HIS A 259 -1.97 17.80 -19.76
N LYS A 260 -3.28 18.07 -19.78
CA LYS A 260 -3.87 19.25 -19.15
C LYS A 260 -3.58 19.29 -17.65
N LEU A 261 -3.87 18.21 -16.94
CA LEU A 261 -3.64 18.11 -15.48
C LEU A 261 -2.16 18.12 -15.14
N ARG A 262 -1.32 17.44 -15.95
CA ARG A 262 0.13 17.47 -15.83
C ARG A 262 0.71 18.88 -15.96
N GLU A 263 0.29 19.65 -16.97
CA GLU A 263 0.75 21.02 -17.17
C GLU A 263 0.32 21.92 -16.01
N LEU A 264 -0.89 21.73 -15.51
CA LEU A 264 -1.38 22.43 -14.33
C LEU A 264 -0.52 22.13 -13.09
N ALA A 265 -0.18 20.85 -12.85
CA ALA A 265 0.69 20.47 -11.75
C ALA A 265 2.05 21.19 -11.81
N ILE A 266 2.71 21.14 -12.95
CA ILE A 266 3.99 21.83 -13.17
C ILE A 266 3.87 23.34 -12.94
N ARG A 267 2.81 23.97 -13.45
CA ARG A 267 2.56 25.43 -13.30
C ARG A 267 2.33 25.82 -11.84
N ILE A 268 1.56 25.01 -11.09
CA ILE A 268 1.31 25.21 -9.65
C ILE A 268 2.60 25.15 -8.86
N ILE A 269 3.37 24.07 -9.05
CA ILE A 269 4.58 23.82 -8.26
C ILE A 269 5.67 24.86 -8.52
N ARG A 270 5.79 25.33 -9.78
CA ARG A 270 6.67 26.44 -10.12
C ARG A 270 6.25 27.74 -9.45
N HIS A 271 4.94 28.04 -9.45
CA HIS A 271 4.40 29.28 -8.87
C HIS A 271 4.59 29.33 -7.34
N ILE A 272 4.31 28.22 -6.63
CA ILE A 272 4.51 28.11 -5.18
C ILE A 272 6.00 28.13 -4.83
N GLY A 273 6.87 27.66 -5.72
CA GLY A 273 8.31 27.63 -5.51
C GLY A 273 8.80 26.44 -4.68
N ILE A 274 8.11 25.30 -4.73
CA ILE A 274 8.52 24.06 -4.09
C ILE A 274 9.86 23.58 -4.66
N VAL A 275 10.75 23.09 -3.81
CA VAL A 275 12.03 22.48 -4.17
C VAL A 275 12.14 21.11 -3.51
N GLY A 276 12.14 20.07 -4.31
CA GLY A 276 12.09 18.69 -3.87
C GLY A 276 10.93 17.97 -4.50
N GLU A 277 10.21 17.20 -3.73
CA GLU A 277 9.07 16.40 -4.13
C GLU A 277 7.79 16.93 -3.49
N CYS A 278 6.68 16.76 -4.20
CA CYS A 278 5.34 17.13 -3.75
C CYS A 278 4.26 16.37 -4.52
N ASN A 279 3.08 16.28 -3.92
CA ASN A 279 1.89 15.68 -4.49
C ASN A 279 0.85 16.76 -4.82
N VAL A 280 0.21 16.68 -6.00
CA VAL A 280 -0.90 17.56 -6.42
C VAL A 280 -2.13 16.70 -6.65
N GLN A 281 -3.23 17.02 -5.98
CA GLN A 281 -4.50 16.29 -6.06
C GLN A 281 -5.58 17.11 -6.75
N TYR A 282 -6.28 16.46 -7.68
CA TYR A 282 -7.35 17.04 -8.48
C TYR A 282 -8.66 16.28 -8.29
N ALA A 283 -9.76 17.05 -8.15
CA ALA A 283 -11.08 16.59 -8.51
C ALA A 283 -11.28 16.85 -10.02
N TYR A 284 -11.71 15.84 -10.75
CA TYR A 284 -11.93 15.91 -12.19
C TYR A 284 -13.30 15.34 -12.57
N ASP A 285 -14.07 16.12 -13.32
CA ASP A 285 -15.35 15.69 -13.88
C ASP A 285 -15.17 15.22 -15.32
N PRO A 286 -15.31 13.92 -15.60
CA PRO A 286 -15.11 13.39 -16.95
C PRO A 286 -16.20 13.79 -17.95
N GLU A 287 -17.37 14.26 -17.49
CA GLU A 287 -18.47 14.67 -18.39
C GLU A 287 -18.29 16.08 -18.91
N SER A 288 -17.89 17.01 -18.04
CA SER A 288 -17.67 18.42 -18.39
C SER A 288 -16.21 18.76 -18.69
N GLU A 289 -15.28 17.84 -18.43
CA GLU A 289 -13.82 18.05 -18.46
C GLU A 289 -13.36 19.18 -17.52
N ASP A 290 -14.20 19.52 -16.51
CA ASP A 290 -13.87 20.52 -15.50
C ASP A 290 -12.98 19.91 -14.39
N TYR A 291 -12.18 20.75 -13.75
CA TYR A 291 -11.28 20.31 -12.69
C TYR A 291 -11.27 21.28 -11.52
N ARG A 292 -10.89 20.80 -10.35
CA ARG A 292 -10.56 21.61 -9.17
C ARG A 292 -9.30 21.05 -8.52
N VAL A 293 -8.39 21.92 -8.13
CA VAL A 293 -7.28 21.52 -7.28
C VAL A 293 -7.81 21.33 -5.86
N ILE A 294 -7.57 20.16 -5.30
CA ILE A 294 -7.97 19.82 -3.93
C ILE A 294 -6.92 20.34 -2.96
N GLU A 295 -5.69 19.86 -3.12
CA GLU A 295 -4.56 20.22 -2.26
C GLU A 295 -3.21 19.98 -2.94
N VAL A 296 -2.17 20.56 -2.35
CA VAL A 296 -0.77 20.28 -2.67
C VAL A 296 -0.06 19.94 -1.38
N ASN A 297 0.53 18.77 -1.31
CA ASN A 297 1.34 18.34 -0.17
C ASN A 297 2.81 18.62 -0.45
N ALA A 298 3.40 19.64 0.19
CA ALA A 298 4.80 20.06 -0.01
C ALA A 298 5.79 19.18 0.76
N ARG A 299 5.56 17.88 0.76
CA ARG A 299 6.33 16.86 1.50
C ARG A 299 6.14 15.49 0.89
N LEU A 300 7.05 14.59 1.19
CA LEU A 300 6.86 13.16 0.95
C LEU A 300 5.61 12.67 1.69
N SER A 301 4.94 11.70 1.08
CA SER A 301 3.67 11.16 1.54
C SER A 301 3.62 9.65 1.31
N ARG A 302 2.50 9.03 1.69
CA ARG A 302 2.24 7.61 1.39
C ARG A 302 2.21 7.37 -0.13
N SER A 303 1.60 8.27 -0.90
CA SER A 303 1.58 8.18 -2.37
C SER A 303 2.97 8.33 -2.98
N SER A 304 3.88 9.10 -2.38
CA SER A 304 5.27 9.21 -2.84
C SER A 304 6.04 7.90 -2.66
N ALA A 305 5.82 7.17 -1.56
CA ALA A 305 6.40 5.85 -1.34
C ALA A 305 5.90 4.85 -2.41
N LEU A 306 4.59 4.83 -2.64
CA LEU A 306 3.98 4.05 -3.71
C LEU A 306 4.57 4.40 -5.09
N ALA A 307 4.58 5.69 -5.45
CA ALA A 307 5.07 6.16 -6.75
C ALA A 307 6.54 5.79 -6.98
N SER A 308 7.39 5.91 -5.95
CA SER A 308 8.79 5.49 -6.03
C SER A 308 8.94 4.02 -6.42
N LYS A 309 8.19 3.16 -5.77
CA LYS A 309 8.26 1.70 -5.98
C LYS A 309 7.57 1.30 -7.30
N ALA A 310 6.44 1.93 -7.61
CA ALA A 310 5.68 1.69 -8.84
C ALA A 310 6.45 2.08 -10.11
N THR A 311 7.19 3.17 -10.07
CA THR A 311 7.87 3.71 -11.25
C THR A 311 9.35 3.37 -11.34
N GLY A 312 9.95 2.87 -10.24
CA GLY A 312 11.41 2.73 -10.17
C GLY A 312 12.13 4.09 -10.17
N TYR A 313 11.50 5.15 -9.64
CA TYR A 313 12.10 6.47 -9.47
C TYR A 313 12.26 6.78 -7.97
N PRO A 314 13.49 6.96 -7.46
CA PRO A 314 13.74 7.08 -6.02
C PRO A 314 13.42 8.48 -5.50
N LEU A 315 12.13 8.83 -5.34
CA LEU A 315 11.64 10.17 -4.99
C LEU A 315 12.32 10.76 -3.76
N ALA A 316 12.35 10.04 -2.65
CA ALA A 316 12.93 10.55 -1.41
C ALA A 316 14.43 10.80 -1.51
N PHE A 317 15.18 9.91 -2.17
CA PHE A 317 16.60 10.08 -2.42
C PHE A 317 16.88 11.30 -3.30
N VAL A 318 16.14 11.45 -4.40
CA VAL A 318 16.27 12.59 -5.31
C VAL A 318 15.91 13.90 -4.59
N ALA A 319 14.78 13.93 -3.86
CA ALA A 319 14.37 15.12 -3.09
C ALA A 319 15.46 15.58 -2.10
N ALA A 320 16.10 14.64 -1.40
CA ALA A 320 17.21 14.97 -0.50
C ALA A 320 18.41 15.57 -1.24
N LYS A 321 18.78 15.01 -2.40
CA LYS A 321 19.85 15.58 -3.24
C LYS A 321 19.52 16.98 -3.76
N LEU A 322 18.25 17.21 -4.17
CA LEU A 322 17.78 18.54 -4.58
C LEU A 322 17.86 19.54 -3.44
N GLY A 323 17.52 19.12 -2.21
CA GLY A 323 17.71 19.92 -1.00
C GLY A 323 19.17 20.34 -0.76
N LEU A 324 20.15 19.56 -1.19
CA LEU A 324 21.56 19.91 -1.17
C LEU A 324 22.00 20.82 -2.34
N GLY A 325 21.07 21.22 -3.21
CA GLY A 325 21.31 22.15 -4.31
C GLY A 325 21.71 21.51 -5.63
N TYR A 326 21.56 20.18 -5.79
CA TYR A 326 21.70 19.55 -7.10
C TYR A 326 20.57 19.96 -8.04
N GLY A 327 20.82 19.97 -9.33
CA GLY A 327 19.80 20.02 -10.37
C GLY A 327 19.37 18.60 -10.78
N LEU A 328 18.16 18.46 -11.30
CA LEU A 328 17.65 17.16 -11.81
C LEU A 328 18.58 16.58 -12.89
N PHE A 329 19.19 17.45 -13.71
CA PHE A 329 20.13 17.06 -14.76
C PHE A 329 21.50 16.58 -14.23
N ASP A 330 21.88 16.92 -13.01
CA ASP A 330 23.12 16.46 -12.35
C ASP A 330 22.97 15.03 -11.82
N LEU A 331 21.75 14.53 -11.63
CA LEU A 331 21.45 13.28 -10.96
C LEU A 331 21.09 12.17 -11.94
N LYS A 332 21.48 10.95 -11.59
CA LYS A 332 21.03 9.71 -12.27
C LYS A 332 19.95 9.03 -11.44
N ASN A 333 19.07 8.30 -12.12
CA ASN A 333 18.16 7.39 -11.45
C ASN A 333 18.95 6.20 -10.89
N SER A 334 19.03 6.09 -9.58
CA SER A 334 19.80 5.05 -8.88
C SER A 334 19.14 3.67 -8.91
N VAL A 335 17.85 3.59 -9.20
CA VAL A 335 17.09 2.33 -9.34
C VAL A 335 17.38 1.71 -10.72
N THR A 336 17.05 2.41 -11.80
CA THR A 336 17.21 1.90 -13.16
C THR A 336 18.66 1.91 -13.63
N LYS A 337 19.50 2.80 -13.09
CA LYS A 337 20.93 3.01 -13.42
C LYS A 337 21.21 3.38 -14.89
N THR A 338 20.18 3.58 -15.67
CA THR A 338 20.27 3.87 -17.12
C THR A 338 19.65 5.20 -17.51
N THR A 339 18.77 5.77 -16.66
CA THR A 339 18.11 7.05 -16.91
C THR A 339 18.67 8.18 -16.02
N SER A 340 18.44 9.44 -16.46
CA SER A 340 18.61 10.63 -15.64
C SER A 340 17.47 10.77 -14.64
N ALA A 341 17.69 11.48 -13.53
CA ALA A 341 16.59 11.93 -12.66
C ALA A 341 15.69 12.97 -13.37
N PHE A 342 16.16 13.60 -14.43
CA PHE A 342 15.36 14.51 -15.28
C PHE A 342 14.68 13.72 -16.42
N PHE A 343 13.86 12.75 -16.04
CA PHE A 343 13.15 11.88 -16.97
C PHE A 343 11.81 11.45 -16.37
N GLU A 344 10.71 11.71 -17.09
CA GLU A 344 9.37 11.28 -16.65
C GLU A 344 9.18 9.79 -16.95
N PRO A 345 8.83 8.98 -15.93
CA PRO A 345 8.60 7.56 -16.12
C PRO A 345 7.44 7.25 -17.07
N ALA A 346 7.60 6.20 -17.87
CA ALA A 346 6.55 5.58 -18.67
C ALA A 346 6.44 4.10 -18.28
N LEU A 347 5.23 3.62 -18.02
CA LEU A 347 4.97 2.27 -17.50
C LEU A 347 4.24 1.43 -18.54
N ASP A 348 4.68 0.18 -18.73
CA ASP A 348 4.00 -0.83 -19.57
C ASP A 348 3.27 -1.89 -18.72
N TYR A 349 3.06 -1.61 -17.43
CA TYR A 349 2.33 -2.42 -16.46
C TYR A 349 1.36 -1.55 -15.67
N VAL A 350 0.46 -2.18 -14.93
CA VAL A 350 -0.51 -1.54 -14.06
C VAL A 350 -0.17 -1.86 -12.61
N VAL A 351 -0.14 -0.82 -11.79
CA VAL A 351 0.03 -0.92 -10.35
C VAL A 351 -1.30 -0.63 -9.68
N CYS A 352 -1.68 -1.47 -8.72
CA CYS A 352 -2.88 -1.31 -7.92
C CYS A 352 -2.48 -1.25 -6.44
N LYS A 353 -2.72 -0.11 -5.80
CA LYS A 353 -2.59 0.07 -4.36
C LYS A 353 -3.94 -0.22 -3.71
N ILE A 354 -3.97 -1.04 -2.68
CA ILE A 354 -5.18 -1.30 -1.89
C ILE A 354 -4.86 -1.01 -0.42
N PRO A 355 -5.64 -0.16 0.26
CA PRO A 355 -5.49 0.08 1.68
C PRO A 355 -5.83 -1.16 2.50
N ARG A 356 -5.20 -1.27 3.67
CA ARG A 356 -5.56 -2.26 4.66
C ARG A 356 -6.23 -1.61 5.85
N TRP A 357 -7.38 -2.19 6.24
CA TRP A 357 -8.13 -1.77 7.42
C TRP A 357 -8.16 -2.89 8.45
N ASP A 358 -8.15 -2.52 9.72
CA ASP A 358 -8.32 -3.43 10.85
C ASP A 358 -9.58 -3.08 11.68
N LEU A 359 -10.58 -2.48 11.04
CA LEU A 359 -11.83 -2.00 11.67
C LEU A 359 -12.59 -3.10 12.41
N GLY A 360 -12.47 -4.35 11.94
CA GLY A 360 -13.10 -5.50 12.57
C GLY A 360 -12.52 -5.88 13.95
N LYS A 361 -11.34 -5.35 14.32
CA LYS A 361 -10.72 -5.59 15.63
C LYS A 361 -11.35 -4.77 16.77
N PHE A 362 -12.14 -3.74 16.45
CA PHE A 362 -12.70 -2.80 17.41
C PHE A 362 -14.22 -2.90 17.43
N HIS A 363 -14.79 -2.86 18.64
CA HIS A 363 -16.23 -2.77 18.84
C HIS A 363 -16.69 -1.31 18.74
N GLY A 364 -17.83 -1.08 18.08
CA GLY A 364 -18.46 0.24 17.99
C GLY A 364 -17.78 1.24 17.06
N VAL A 365 -16.81 0.81 16.26
CA VAL A 365 -16.17 1.66 15.24
C VAL A 365 -17.08 1.74 14.02
N ASP A 366 -17.29 2.96 13.54
CA ASP A 366 -17.91 3.21 12.26
C ASP A 366 -17.03 2.64 11.13
N LYS A 367 -17.62 1.79 10.28
CA LYS A 367 -16.94 1.11 9.16
C LYS A 367 -17.11 1.82 7.82
N GLU A 368 -17.91 2.86 7.78
CA GLU A 368 -18.11 3.64 6.56
C GLU A 368 -16.81 4.42 6.24
N LEU A 369 -16.34 4.30 5.00
CA LEU A 369 -15.19 5.03 4.49
C LEU A 369 -15.64 6.40 4.01
N GLY A 370 -14.90 7.43 4.38
CA GLY A 370 -15.22 8.82 4.06
C GLY A 370 -13.98 9.68 3.93
N SER A 371 -14.10 10.96 4.27
CA SER A 371 -13.02 11.94 4.16
C SER A 371 -11.91 11.82 5.21
N SER A 372 -12.08 10.95 6.23
CA SER A 372 -11.07 10.73 7.26
C SER A 372 -10.37 9.38 7.11
N MET A 373 -9.06 9.35 7.33
CA MET A 373 -8.26 8.13 7.25
C MET A 373 -8.56 7.17 8.39
N LYS A 374 -8.72 5.88 8.06
CA LYS A 374 -8.93 4.74 8.97
C LYS A 374 -7.99 3.58 8.66
N SER A 375 -7.33 3.60 7.50
CA SER A 375 -6.39 2.57 7.06
C SER A 375 -5.10 2.59 7.88
N VAL A 376 -4.53 1.41 8.10
CA VAL A 376 -3.34 1.19 8.93
C VAL A 376 -2.11 0.80 8.12
N GLY A 377 -2.27 0.51 6.85
CA GLY A 377 -1.22 0.14 5.91
C GLY A 377 -1.79 -0.05 4.52
N GLU A 378 -0.95 -0.46 3.59
CA GLU A 378 -1.34 -0.69 2.20
C GLU A 378 -0.55 -1.80 1.53
N VAL A 379 -1.05 -2.26 0.39
CA VAL A 379 -0.37 -3.21 -0.49
C VAL A 379 -0.19 -2.60 -1.86
N MET A 380 0.88 -3.01 -2.55
CA MET A 380 1.14 -2.67 -3.95
C MET A 380 1.16 -3.96 -4.78
N ALA A 381 0.19 -4.11 -5.67
CA ALA A 381 0.12 -5.21 -6.61
C ALA A 381 0.47 -4.74 -8.01
N ILE A 382 1.18 -5.56 -8.77
CA ILE A 382 1.64 -5.25 -10.13
C ILE A 382 1.20 -6.35 -11.07
N GLY A 383 0.65 -5.96 -12.20
CA GLY A 383 0.22 -6.84 -13.28
C GLY A 383 0.36 -6.16 -14.65
N ARG A 384 0.20 -6.92 -15.72
CA ARG A 384 0.17 -6.37 -17.09
C ARG A 384 -1.21 -5.83 -17.48
N THR A 385 -2.22 -6.14 -16.67
CA THR A 385 -3.61 -5.67 -16.83
C THR A 385 -4.17 -5.30 -15.46
N PHE A 386 -5.23 -4.49 -15.46
CA PHE A 386 -5.94 -4.14 -14.24
C PHE A 386 -6.52 -5.38 -13.54
N GLU A 387 -7.09 -6.33 -14.32
CA GLU A 387 -7.65 -7.57 -13.79
C GLU A 387 -6.59 -8.37 -13.00
N GLU A 388 -5.37 -8.49 -13.54
CA GLU A 388 -4.27 -9.17 -12.85
C GLU A 388 -3.87 -8.44 -11.57
N ALA A 389 -3.68 -7.12 -11.64
CA ALA A 389 -3.23 -6.30 -10.52
C ALA A 389 -4.25 -6.28 -9.37
N ILE A 390 -5.55 -6.08 -9.66
CA ILE A 390 -6.60 -6.04 -8.63
C ILE A 390 -6.77 -7.39 -7.93
N GLN A 391 -6.72 -8.50 -8.67
CA GLN A 391 -6.81 -9.85 -8.11
C GLN A 391 -5.68 -10.13 -7.11
N LYS A 392 -4.44 -9.82 -7.49
CA LYS A 392 -3.28 -9.93 -6.60
C LYS A 392 -3.45 -9.05 -5.35
N GLY A 393 -3.77 -7.78 -5.54
CA GLY A 393 -3.93 -6.82 -4.44
C GLY A 393 -4.97 -7.26 -3.41
N LEU A 394 -6.13 -7.74 -3.87
CA LEU A 394 -7.18 -8.23 -2.99
C LEU A 394 -6.78 -9.46 -2.15
N ARG A 395 -5.88 -10.30 -2.65
CA ARG A 395 -5.30 -11.40 -1.85
C ARG A 395 -4.24 -10.92 -0.87
N MET A 396 -3.46 -9.90 -1.25
CA MET A 396 -2.38 -9.33 -0.42
C MET A 396 -2.89 -8.65 0.85
N ILE A 397 -4.12 -8.09 0.85
CA ILE A 397 -4.67 -7.43 2.05
C ILE A 397 -4.81 -8.38 3.25
N GLY A 398 -4.92 -9.68 3.01
CA GLY A 398 -4.88 -10.70 4.07
C GLY A 398 -6.05 -10.63 5.06
N GLN A 399 -7.26 -10.31 4.58
CA GLN A 399 -8.50 -10.26 5.35
C GLN A 399 -9.39 -11.51 5.15
N GLY A 400 -8.78 -12.64 4.78
CA GLY A 400 -9.50 -13.90 4.51
C GLY A 400 -10.19 -13.97 3.15
N MET A 401 -10.02 -12.95 2.30
CA MET A 401 -10.60 -12.90 0.96
C MET A 401 -9.62 -13.44 -0.09
N HIS A 402 -10.15 -14.08 -1.12
CA HIS A 402 -9.36 -14.81 -2.12
C HIS A 402 -9.33 -14.13 -3.50
N GLY A 403 -9.43 -12.79 -3.54
CA GLY A 403 -9.49 -12.00 -4.76
C GLY A 403 -10.92 -11.58 -5.11
N PHE A 404 -11.12 -11.05 -6.33
CA PHE A 404 -12.41 -10.61 -6.83
C PHE A 404 -13.21 -11.81 -7.38
N VAL A 405 -13.70 -12.61 -6.46
CA VAL A 405 -14.57 -13.79 -6.72
C VAL A 405 -15.58 -13.89 -5.60
N GLU A 406 -16.47 -14.89 -5.65
CA GLU A 406 -17.36 -15.14 -4.54
C GLU A 406 -16.59 -15.53 -3.26
N ASN A 407 -16.65 -14.65 -2.27
CA ASN A 407 -16.19 -14.94 -0.93
C ASN A 407 -17.40 -15.35 -0.09
N LYS A 408 -17.55 -16.66 0.14
CA LYS A 408 -18.74 -17.26 0.80
C LYS A 408 -18.96 -16.75 2.22
N GLU A 409 -17.87 -16.40 2.89
CA GLU A 409 -17.84 -15.91 4.27
C GLU A 409 -18.46 -14.50 4.41
N LEU A 410 -18.60 -13.76 3.31
CA LEU A 410 -19.18 -12.43 3.30
C LEU A 410 -20.72 -12.52 3.17
N VAL A 411 -21.43 -12.33 4.29
CA VAL A 411 -22.89 -12.27 4.33
C VAL A 411 -23.36 -10.83 4.16
N ILE A 412 -24.20 -10.55 3.16
CA ILE A 412 -24.77 -9.24 2.87
C ILE A 412 -26.28 -9.39 2.77
N SER A 413 -27.02 -8.66 3.60
CA SER A 413 -28.49 -8.67 3.63
C SER A 413 -29.12 -7.72 2.60
N ASP A 414 -28.45 -6.60 2.31
CA ASP A 414 -28.93 -5.56 1.40
C ASP A 414 -27.76 -5.10 0.51
N ILE A 415 -27.77 -5.55 -0.74
CA ILE A 415 -26.72 -5.27 -1.72
C ILE A 415 -26.73 -3.79 -2.10
N ASP A 416 -27.91 -3.20 -2.35
CA ASP A 416 -28.05 -1.81 -2.77
C ASP A 416 -27.49 -0.85 -1.74
N LYS A 417 -27.83 -1.07 -0.46
CA LYS A 417 -27.30 -0.30 0.65
C LYS A 417 -25.78 -0.45 0.76
N ALA A 418 -25.28 -1.69 0.70
CA ALA A 418 -23.84 -1.97 0.84
C ALA A 418 -23.01 -1.46 -0.35
N LEU A 419 -23.61 -1.21 -1.51
CA LEU A 419 -22.96 -0.53 -2.65
C LEU A 419 -22.91 0.98 -2.46
N ARG A 420 -23.99 1.60 -1.93
CA ARG A 420 -24.05 3.04 -1.69
C ARG A 420 -23.18 3.50 -0.54
N GLU A 421 -23.16 2.73 0.55
CA GLU A 421 -22.36 3.03 1.75
C GLU A 421 -20.99 2.35 1.65
N PRO A 422 -19.90 3.09 1.33
CA PRO A 422 -18.60 2.49 1.13
C PRO A 422 -18.00 1.97 2.44
N THR A 423 -17.60 0.71 2.44
CA THR A 423 -16.87 0.08 3.54
C THR A 423 -15.63 -0.63 3.02
N ASP A 424 -14.77 -1.10 3.91
CA ASP A 424 -13.63 -1.95 3.57
C ASP A 424 -14.00 -3.24 2.79
N LYS A 425 -15.31 -3.55 2.68
CA LYS A 425 -15.84 -4.72 1.97
C LYS A 425 -16.50 -4.38 0.64
N ARG A 426 -16.69 -3.09 0.28
CA ARG A 426 -17.44 -2.69 -0.91
C ARG A 426 -16.97 -3.36 -2.19
N ILE A 427 -15.67 -3.53 -2.39
CA ILE A 427 -15.14 -4.24 -3.57
C ILE A 427 -15.66 -5.68 -3.68
N PHE A 428 -15.83 -6.38 -2.57
CA PHE A 428 -16.37 -7.73 -2.55
C PHE A 428 -17.92 -7.74 -2.66
N VAL A 429 -18.60 -6.65 -2.25
CA VAL A 429 -20.03 -6.46 -2.50
C VAL A 429 -20.31 -6.35 -3.99
N ILE A 430 -19.43 -5.65 -4.75
CA ILE A 430 -19.54 -5.55 -6.21
C ILE A 430 -19.48 -6.94 -6.86
N SER A 431 -18.60 -7.84 -6.41
CA SER A 431 -18.56 -9.21 -6.93
C SER A 431 -19.86 -9.99 -6.67
N LYS A 432 -20.47 -9.80 -5.49
CA LYS A 432 -21.79 -10.39 -5.17
C LYS A 432 -22.92 -9.79 -5.99
N ALA A 433 -22.90 -8.47 -6.22
CA ALA A 433 -23.87 -7.78 -7.04
C ALA A 433 -23.87 -8.34 -8.49
N PHE A 434 -22.69 -8.47 -9.10
CA PHE A 434 -22.55 -9.05 -10.44
C PHE A 434 -23.05 -10.49 -10.50
N ARG A 435 -22.77 -11.29 -9.49
CA ARG A 435 -23.29 -12.66 -9.40
C ARG A 435 -24.82 -12.70 -9.21
N ALA A 436 -25.39 -11.73 -8.52
CA ALA A 436 -26.82 -11.56 -8.37
C ALA A 436 -27.51 -11.01 -9.63
N GLY A 437 -26.76 -10.71 -10.71
CA GLY A 437 -27.28 -10.25 -11.99
C GLY A 437 -27.35 -8.73 -12.17
N TYR A 438 -26.71 -7.95 -11.27
CA TYR A 438 -26.58 -6.51 -11.47
C TYR A 438 -25.73 -6.21 -12.71
N THR A 439 -26.14 -5.24 -13.49
CA THR A 439 -25.36 -4.74 -14.63
C THR A 439 -24.30 -3.76 -14.19
N VAL A 440 -23.31 -3.51 -15.05
CA VAL A 440 -22.28 -2.46 -14.84
C VAL A 440 -22.95 -1.11 -14.58
N ASP A 441 -23.96 -0.74 -15.35
CA ASP A 441 -24.67 0.54 -15.17
C ASP A 441 -25.40 0.62 -13.81
N GLN A 442 -26.05 -0.44 -13.34
CA GLN A 442 -26.68 -0.44 -12.02
C GLN A 442 -25.65 -0.27 -10.89
N VAL A 443 -24.51 -0.96 -10.97
CA VAL A 443 -23.44 -0.79 -9.98
C VAL A 443 -22.84 0.61 -10.06
N HIS A 444 -22.60 1.14 -11.27
CA HIS A 444 -22.14 2.52 -11.45
C HIS A 444 -23.09 3.54 -10.82
N GLU A 445 -24.41 3.42 -11.06
CA GLU A 445 -25.39 4.35 -10.48
C GLU A 445 -25.38 4.35 -8.95
N LEU A 446 -25.14 3.21 -8.33
CA LEU A 446 -25.10 3.07 -6.88
C LEU A 446 -23.77 3.51 -6.24
N THR A 447 -22.66 3.29 -6.95
CA THR A 447 -21.31 3.50 -6.40
C THR A 447 -20.61 4.75 -6.96
N LYS A 448 -21.00 5.20 -8.16
CA LYS A 448 -20.31 6.20 -8.99
C LYS A 448 -18.89 5.81 -9.41
N ILE A 449 -18.50 4.54 -9.22
CA ILE A 449 -17.23 4.01 -9.73
C ILE A 449 -17.29 4.00 -11.26
N ASP A 450 -16.18 4.38 -11.90
CA ASP A 450 -16.10 4.44 -13.36
C ASP A 450 -16.45 3.10 -14.03
N ARG A 451 -17.24 3.16 -15.11
CA ARG A 451 -17.70 1.98 -15.86
C ARG A 451 -16.54 1.14 -16.38
N TRP A 452 -15.44 1.76 -16.78
CA TRP A 452 -14.28 1.04 -17.26
C TRP A 452 -13.74 0.06 -16.21
N PHE A 453 -13.60 0.47 -14.96
CA PHE A 453 -13.19 -0.42 -13.87
C PHE A 453 -14.19 -1.52 -13.61
N LEU A 454 -15.49 -1.18 -13.62
CA LEU A 454 -16.56 -2.15 -13.42
C LEU A 454 -16.65 -3.19 -14.53
N GLU A 455 -16.40 -2.81 -15.79
CA GLU A 455 -16.31 -3.74 -16.93
C GLU A 455 -15.12 -4.69 -16.78
N LYS A 456 -13.96 -4.19 -16.33
CA LYS A 456 -12.79 -5.02 -16.04
C LYS A 456 -13.07 -6.04 -14.93
N LEU A 457 -13.76 -5.61 -13.89
CA LEU A 457 -14.21 -6.52 -12.83
C LEU A 457 -15.24 -7.55 -13.34
N MET A 458 -16.13 -7.15 -14.23
CA MET A 458 -17.08 -8.06 -14.88
C MET A 458 -16.36 -9.14 -15.71
N ASN A 459 -15.24 -8.80 -16.37
CA ASN A 459 -14.43 -9.79 -17.10
C ASN A 459 -13.92 -10.91 -16.19
N ILE A 460 -13.50 -10.57 -14.96
CA ILE A 460 -13.08 -11.56 -13.96
C ILE A 460 -14.27 -12.46 -13.58
N MET A 461 -15.45 -11.87 -13.33
CA MET A 461 -16.65 -12.64 -12.99
C MET A 461 -17.10 -13.57 -14.11
N ASN A 462 -17.03 -13.12 -15.36
CA ASN A 462 -17.36 -13.95 -16.52
C ASN A 462 -16.42 -15.16 -16.63
N THR A 463 -15.12 -14.97 -16.47
CA THR A 463 -14.14 -16.08 -16.47
C THR A 463 -14.38 -17.05 -15.31
N SER A 464 -14.73 -16.54 -14.11
CA SER A 464 -15.08 -17.37 -12.96
C SER A 464 -16.33 -18.22 -13.25
N LYS A 465 -17.33 -17.64 -13.91
CA LYS A 465 -18.57 -18.33 -14.31
C LYS A 465 -18.29 -19.41 -15.35
N GLU A 466 -17.49 -19.11 -16.38
CA GLU A 466 -17.12 -20.09 -17.41
C GLU A 466 -16.37 -21.29 -16.83
N LEU A 467 -15.46 -21.08 -15.85
CA LEU A 467 -14.77 -22.18 -15.15
C LEU A 467 -15.76 -23.05 -14.38
N HIS A 468 -16.76 -22.45 -13.75
CA HIS A 468 -17.78 -23.19 -13.01
C HIS A 468 -18.70 -23.99 -13.94
N GLU A 469 -19.19 -23.37 -15.02
CA GLU A 469 -20.02 -24.03 -16.03
C GLU A 469 -19.28 -25.19 -16.72
N TYR A 470 -17.98 -25.03 -16.98
CA TYR A 470 -17.15 -26.11 -17.51
C TYR A 470 -17.12 -27.31 -16.55
N SER A 471 -16.91 -27.06 -15.26
CA SER A 471 -16.89 -28.11 -14.22
C SER A 471 -18.22 -28.84 -14.13
N GLU A 472 -19.34 -28.11 -14.16
CA GLU A 472 -20.69 -28.72 -14.13
C GLU A 472 -20.96 -29.61 -15.37
N THR A 473 -20.51 -29.19 -16.54
CA THR A 473 -20.66 -29.95 -17.79
C THR A 473 -19.87 -31.25 -17.73
N VAL A 474 -18.66 -31.24 -17.21
CA VAL A 474 -17.83 -32.43 -17.04
C VAL A 474 -18.41 -33.38 -15.99
N CYS A 475 -18.83 -32.85 -14.83
CA CYS A 475 -19.47 -33.65 -13.77
C CYS A 475 -20.79 -34.24 -14.19
N GLY A 476 -21.62 -33.50 -14.94
CA GLY A 476 -22.95 -33.96 -15.37
C GLY A 476 -22.93 -35.08 -16.41
N SER A 477 -21.84 -35.23 -17.17
CA SER A 477 -21.73 -36.23 -18.24
C SER A 477 -21.19 -37.59 -17.79
N GLU A 478 -20.37 -37.68 -16.72
CA GLU A 478 -19.65 -38.92 -16.36
C GLU A 478 -19.49 -39.18 -14.85
N CYS A 479 -19.76 -38.24 -13.95
CA CYS A 479 -19.58 -38.44 -12.50
C CYS A 479 -20.83 -38.96 -11.78
N SER A 480 -21.77 -39.56 -12.47
CA SER A 480 -23.09 -39.98 -11.93
C SER A 480 -23.09 -41.33 -11.19
N GLU A 481 -21.97 -42.01 -11.05
CA GLU A 481 -21.89 -43.24 -10.27
C GLU A 481 -21.52 -42.97 -8.81
N GLU A 482 -22.50 -43.12 -7.92
CA GLU A 482 -22.32 -42.99 -6.44
C GLU A 482 -21.26 -43.94 -5.85
N SER A 483 -20.69 -44.85 -6.67
CA SER A 483 -19.72 -45.87 -6.25
C SER A 483 -18.25 -45.45 -6.37
N VAL A 484 -17.94 -44.32 -7.00
CA VAL A 484 -16.55 -43.87 -7.21
C VAL A 484 -16.07 -43.02 -6.03
N PRO A 485 -14.87 -43.30 -5.42
CA PRO A 485 -14.35 -42.46 -4.35
C PRO A 485 -14.19 -41.01 -4.78
N LEU A 486 -14.54 -40.06 -3.90
CA LEU A 486 -14.50 -38.60 -4.17
C LEU A 486 -13.15 -38.13 -4.75
N LYS A 487 -12.03 -38.64 -4.25
CA LYS A 487 -10.70 -38.30 -4.76
C LYS A 487 -10.50 -38.68 -6.23
N VAL A 488 -11.06 -39.80 -6.66
CA VAL A 488 -10.99 -40.27 -8.06
C VAL A 488 -11.83 -39.36 -8.96
N GLN A 489 -12.98 -38.88 -8.50
CA GLN A 489 -13.80 -37.93 -9.24
C GLN A 489 -13.07 -36.60 -9.47
N GLY A 490 -12.35 -36.09 -8.45
CA GLY A 490 -11.49 -34.90 -8.60
C GLY A 490 -10.37 -35.09 -9.62
N GLU A 491 -9.73 -36.26 -9.65
CA GLU A 491 -8.68 -36.61 -10.63
C GLU A 491 -9.24 -36.70 -12.07
N GLU A 492 -10.48 -37.13 -12.25
CA GLU A 492 -11.16 -37.13 -13.55
C GLU A 492 -11.38 -35.74 -14.11
N ILE A 493 -11.85 -34.79 -13.29
CA ILE A 493 -12.00 -33.37 -13.71
C ILE A 493 -10.65 -32.86 -14.24
N ILE A 494 -9.56 -33.12 -13.53
CA ILE A 494 -8.22 -32.70 -13.93
C ILE A 494 -7.77 -33.37 -15.23
N ARG A 495 -8.11 -34.64 -15.43
CA ARG A 495 -7.83 -35.37 -16.67
C ARG A 495 -8.56 -34.76 -17.86
N PHE A 496 -9.82 -34.34 -17.70
CA PHE A 496 -10.58 -33.66 -18.73
C PHE A 496 -9.96 -32.30 -19.08
N VAL A 497 -9.70 -31.44 -18.09
CA VAL A 497 -9.05 -30.13 -18.30
C VAL A 497 -7.71 -30.30 -19.05
N ARG A 498 -6.92 -31.33 -18.72
CA ARG A 498 -5.65 -31.61 -19.38
C ARG A 498 -5.81 -31.94 -20.87
N ASN A 499 -6.87 -32.61 -21.25
CA ASN A 499 -7.04 -33.13 -22.60
C ASN A 499 -7.92 -32.24 -23.50
N ASP A 500 -8.61 -31.27 -22.92
CA ASP A 500 -9.48 -30.33 -23.65
C ASP A 500 -8.77 -29.00 -23.92
N LYS A 501 -8.59 -28.66 -25.21
CA LYS A 501 -7.95 -27.41 -25.64
C LYS A 501 -8.72 -26.17 -25.18
N ALA A 502 -10.05 -26.20 -25.14
CA ALA A 502 -10.87 -25.07 -24.69
C ALA A 502 -10.64 -24.83 -23.19
N ALA A 503 -10.60 -25.89 -22.40
CA ALA A 503 -10.30 -25.79 -20.97
C ALA A 503 -8.86 -25.30 -20.71
N GLN A 504 -7.90 -25.72 -21.53
CA GLN A 504 -6.51 -25.24 -21.43
C GLN A 504 -6.44 -23.72 -21.69
N GLU A 505 -7.16 -23.22 -22.70
CA GLU A 505 -7.22 -21.79 -23.00
C GLU A 505 -7.94 -21.00 -21.90
N LEU A 506 -9.03 -21.55 -21.35
CA LEU A 506 -9.74 -20.98 -20.22
C LEU A 506 -8.85 -20.88 -18.98
N LEU A 507 -8.07 -21.94 -18.67
CA LEU A 507 -7.11 -21.94 -17.58
C LEU A 507 -6.01 -20.88 -17.80
N ARG A 508 -5.47 -20.77 -19.01
CA ARG A 508 -4.47 -19.75 -19.36
C ARG A 508 -5.04 -18.35 -19.19
N ARG A 509 -6.25 -18.09 -19.70
CA ARG A 509 -6.94 -16.80 -19.56
C ARG A 509 -7.18 -16.46 -18.09
N ALA A 510 -7.62 -17.41 -17.26
CA ALA A 510 -7.77 -17.21 -15.84
C ALA A 510 -6.46 -16.80 -15.16
N LYS A 511 -5.35 -17.48 -15.47
CA LYS A 511 -4.01 -17.11 -14.93
C LYS A 511 -3.60 -15.72 -15.40
N ILE A 512 -3.82 -15.33 -16.64
CA ILE A 512 -3.54 -13.99 -17.17
C ILE A 512 -4.37 -12.92 -16.45
N GLN A 513 -5.61 -13.22 -16.09
CA GLN A 513 -6.47 -12.33 -15.31
C GLN A 513 -6.19 -12.38 -13.79
N GLY A 514 -5.11 -13.03 -13.36
CA GLY A 514 -4.64 -13.03 -11.99
C GLY A 514 -5.34 -14.01 -11.04
N PHE A 515 -6.07 -15.00 -11.55
CA PHE A 515 -6.62 -16.06 -10.69
C PHE A 515 -5.52 -16.87 -10.03
N SER A 516 -5.62 -17.09 -8.72
CA SER A 516 -4.76 -18.03 -8.01
C SER A 516 -5.13 -19.49 -8.29
N ASP A 517 -4.21 -20.41 -8.00
CA ASP A 517 -4.48 -21.85 -8.12
C ASP A 517 -5.66 -22.25 -7.21
N LEU A 518 -5.79 -21.62 -6.02
CA LEU A 518 -6.93 -21.83 -5.13
C LEU A 518 -8.25 -21.35 -5.75
N GLN A 519 -8.29 -20.17 -6.37
CA GLN A 519 -9.49 -19.66 -7.02
C GLN A 519 -9.94 -20.56 -8.16
N ILE A 520 -9.01 -21.07 -8.94
CA ILE A 520 -9.32 -22.02 -10.03
C ILE A 520 -9.81 -23.36 -9.46
N ALA A 521 -9.18 -23.88 -8.41
CA ALA A 521 -9.63 -25.11 -7.75
C ALA A 521 -11.07 -24.98 -7.23
N ARG A 522 -11.40 -23.85 -6.62
CA ARG A 522 -12.75 -23.53 -6.13
C ARG A 522 -13.76 -23.39 -7.28
N ALA A 523 -13.40 -22.67 -8.34
CA ALA A 523 -14.27 -22.48 -9.51
C ALA A 523 -14.56 -23.82 -10.23
N LEU A 524 -13.58 -24.73 -10.25
CA LEU A 524 -13.76 -26.09 -10.76
C LEU A 524 -14.42 -27.04 -9.75
N GLY A 525 -14.84 -26.57 -8.58
CA GLY A 525 -15.57 -27.35 -7.59
C GLY A 525 -14.72 -28.43 -6.89
N LEU A 526 -13.39 -28.36 -6.96
CA LEU A 526 -12.48 -29.38 -6.39
C LEU A 526 -12.59 -29.48 -4.86
N GLU A 527 -13.08 -28.44 -4.16
CA GLU A 527 -13.33 -28.46 -2.71
C GLU A 527 -14.34 -29.55 -2.27
N ARG A 528 -15.14 -30.07 -3.19
CA ARG A 528 -16.05 -31.19 -2.94
C ARG A 528 -15.33 -32.53 -2.81
N TYR A 529 -14.10 -32.62 -3.32
CA TYR A 529 -13.36 -33.85 -3.53
C TYR A 529 -12.03 -33.91 -2.77
N MET A 530 -11.45 -32.75 -2.43
CA MET A 530 -10.16 -32.64 -1.76
C MET A 530 -10.11 -31.35 -0.92
N ASP A 531 -9.21 -31.27 0.04
CA ASP A 531 -8.99 -30.04 0.78
C ASP A 531 -8.37 -28.93 -0.08
N SER A 532 -8.37 -27.70 0.47
CA SER A 532 -7.89 -26.52 -0.27
C SER A 532 -6.40 -26.63 -0.63
N GLU A 533 -5.58 -27.29 0.18
CA GLU A 533 -4.15 -27.44 -0.08
C GLU A 533 -3.88 -28.45 -1.22
N ASP A 534 -4.52 -29.59 -1.17
CA ASP A 534 -4.49 -30.57 -2.26
C ASP A 534 -5.02 -29.97 -3.57
N GLY A 535 -6.07 -29.13 -3.50
CA GLY A 535 -6.60 -28.41 -4.64
C GLY A 535 -5.59 -27.44 -5.28
N ILE A 536 -4.87 -26.67 -4.47
CA ILE A 536 -3.80 -25.78 -4.93
C ILE A 536 -2.68 -26.57 -5.61
N LEU A 537 -2.18 -27.61 -4.97
CA LEU A 537 -1.09 -28.44 -5.50
C LEU A 537 -1.51 -29.12 -6.82
N THR A 538 -2.75 -29.57 -6.91
CA THR A 538 -3.31 -30.20 -8.09
C THR A 538 -3.38 -29.22 -9.28
N ILE A 539 -3.92 -28.01 -9.09
CA ILE A 539 -3.95 -26.98 -10.15
C ILE A 539 -2.53 -26.56 -10.53
N ARG A 540 -1.63 -26.40 -9.53
CA ARG A 540 -0.23 -26.08 -9.79
C ARG A 540 0.44 -27.14 -10.68
N ALA A 541 0.26 -28.42 -10.38
CA ALA A 541 0.79 -29.51 -11.18
C ALA A 541 0.19 -29.52 -12.60
N LEU A 542 -1.11 -29.30 -12.71
CA LEU A 542 -1.82 -29.24 -13.98
C LEU A 542 -1.27 -28.12 -14.87
N ARG A 543 -1.27 -26.86 -14.40
CA ARG A 543 -0.80 -25.72 -15.20
C ARG A 543 0.66 -25.86 -15.61
N LYS A 544 1.53 -26.41 -14.74
CA LYS A 544 2.94 -26.69 -15.07
C LYS A 544 3.05 -27.73 -16.18
N SER A 545 2.26 -28.81 -16.13
CA SER A 545 2.24 -29.85 -17.18
C SER A 545 1.81 -29.31 -18.55
N MET A 546 1.06 -28.21 -18.57
CA MET A 546 0.58 -27.54 -19.77
C MET A 546 1.46 -26.36 -20.21
N GLY A 547 2.60 -26.13 -19.51
CA GLY A 547 3.49 -25.02 -19.80
C GLY A 547 2.89 -23.63 -19.43
N VAL A 548 1.85 -23.57 -18.60
CA VAL A 548 1.31 -22.31 -18.08
C VAL A 548 2.12 -21.91 -16.84
N LEU A 549 3.19 -21.18 -17.09
CA LEU A 549 4.17 -20.72 -16.10
C LEU A 549 4.22 -19.19 -16.09
N PRO A 550 4.41 -18.56 -14.93
CA PRO A 550 4.66 -17.14 -14.88
C PRO A 550 6.05 -16.81 -15.40
N VAL A 551 6.22 -15.61 -15.88
CA VAL A 551 7.51 -15.01 -16.22
C VAL A 551 7.81 -13.85 -15.27
N VAL A 552 9.11 -13.55 -15.10
CA VAL A 552 9.59 -12.45 -14.26
C VAL A 552 9.84 -11.22 -15.12
N LYS A 553 9.24 -10.12 -14.73
CA LYS A 553 9.38 -8.82 -15.36
C LYS A 553 10.02 -7.82 -14.39
N GLN A 554 10.73 -6.84 -14.96
CA GLN A 554 11.34 -5.75 -14.21
C GLN A 554 10.38 -4.57 -14.10
N ILE A 555 10.45 -3.86 -12.97
CA ILE A 555 9.85 -2.55 -12.79
C ILE A 555 10.87 -1.54 -13.31
N ASP A 556 10.51 -0.75 -14.30
CA ASP A 556 11.41 0.24 -14.88
C ASP A 556 10.67 1.55 -15.27
N THR A 557 11.43 2.58 -15.57
CA THR A 557 10.91 3.90 -15.97
C THR A 557 10.76 4.07 -17.48
N LEU A 558 11.02 3.05 -18.28
CA LEU A 558 11.17 3.15 -19.74
C LEU A 558 10.17 2.30 -20.52
N ALA A 559 9.14 1.76 -19.86
CA ALA A 559 8.13 0.89 -20.48
C ALA A 559 8.77 -0.27 -21.30
N ALA A 560 9.89 -0.82 -20.81
CA ALA A 560 10.69 -1.86 -21.45
C ALA A 560 11.28 -1.48 -22.84
N GLU A 561 11.24 -0.22 -23.23
CA GLU A 561 11.81 0.24 -24.50
C GLU A 561 13.35 0.27 -24.51
N TYR A 562 13.97 0.37 -23.32
CA TYR A 562 15.41 0.34 -23.15
C TYR A 562 15.78 -0.50 -21.90
N PRO A 563 16.86 -1.30 -21.94
CA PRO A 563 17.23 -2.17 -20.83
C PRO A 563 17.50 -1.40 -19.53
N ALA A 564 16.69 -1.64 -18.51
CA ALA A 564 16.91 -1.18 -17.14
C ALA A 564 17.78 -2.18 -16.36
N ARG A 565 18.52 -1.69 -15.35
CA ARG A 565 19.34 -2.49 -14.44
C ARG A 565 18.75 -2.50 -13.02
N THR A 566 17.44 -2.49 -12.95
CA THR A 566 16.72 -2.54 -11.69
C THR A 566 16.78 -3.95 -11.08
N ASN A 567 16.72 -4.01 -9.77
CA ASN A 567 16.50 -5.25 -9.02
C ASN A 567 15.02 -5.45 -8.60
N TYR A 568 14.11 -4.54 -9.02
CA TYR A 568 12.68 -4.60 -8.78
C TYR A 568 12.01 -5.52 -9.79
N LEU A 569 11.37 -6.58 -9.29
CA LEU A 569 10.81 -7.67 -10.07
C LEU A 569 9.37 -7.95 -9.67
N TYR A 570 8.57 -8.46 -10.62
CA TYR A 570 7.25 -9.03 -10.37
C TYR A 570 6.99 -10.20 -11.31
N LEU A 571 6.10 -11.10 -10.94
CA LEU A 571 5.69 -12.25 -11.76
C LEU A 571 4.38 -11.94 -12.47
N THR A 572 4.28 -12.38 -13.73
CA THR A 572 3.05 -12.28 -14.54
C THR A 572 2.92 -13.48 -15.47
N TYR A 573 1.67 -13.82 -15.83
CA TYR A 573 1.40 -14.78 -16.89
C TYR A 573 1.23 -14.11 -18.26
N SER A 574 1.25 -12.79 -18.32
CA SER A 574 1.18 -11.97 -19.53
C SER A 574 2.57 -11.61 -20.03
N GLY A 575 3.37 -12.61 -20.40
CA GLY A 575 4.73 -12.42 -20.92
C GLY A 575 5.25 -13.65 -21.63
N ILE A 576 6.31 -13.46 -22.43
CA ILE A 576 6.91 -14.54 -23.25
C ILE A 576 8.19 -15.08 -22.60
N ALA A 577 8.97 -14.20 -21.94
CA ALA A 577 10.27 -14.54 -21.37
C ALA A 577 10.55 -13.74 -20.10
N ASN A 578 11.49 -14.23 -19.29
CA ASN A 578 12.02 -13.54 -18.13
C ASN A 578 12.94 -12.39 -18.56
N ASP A 579 12.85 -11.25 -17.86
CA ASP A 579 13.77 -10.12 -18.06
C ASP A 579 15.10 -10.31 -17.32
N VAL A 580 15.18 -11.29 -16.42
CA VAL A 580 16.37 -11.58 -15.62
C VAL A 580 16.91 -12.98 -15.86
N HIS A 581 18.23 -13.12 -15.72
CA HIS A 581 18.92 -14.40 -15.80
C HIS A 581 19.23 -14.94 -14.39
N TYR A 582 18.97 -16.22 -14.19
CA TYR A 582 19.19 -16.92 -12.89
C TYR A 582 20.54 -17.62 -12.79
N LEU A 583 21.34 -17.58 -13.83
CA LEU A 583 22.70 -18.12 -13.82
C LEU A 583 23.62 -17.24 -12.97
N GLY A 584 24.29 -17.80 -12.00
CA GLY A 584 25.24 -17.06 -11.14
C GLY A 584 26.00 -17.97 -10.18
N ASP A 585 27.21 -17.56 -9.85
CA ASP A 585 28.16 -18.31 -9.02
C ASP A 585 27.83 -18.23 -7.51
N ARG A 586 26.96 -17.32 -7.12
CA ARG A 586 26.62 -17.00 -5.72
C ARG A 586 25.28 -17.61 -5.33
N LYS A 587 25.28 -18.44 -4.28
CA LYS A 587 24.06 -18.97 -3.69
C LYS A 587 23.18 -17.85 -3.16
N SER A 588 21.86 -17.98 -3.33
CA SER A 588 20.89 -17.02 -2.80
C SER A 588 20.23 -17.49 -1.52
N ILE A 589 19.83 -16.56 -0.67
CA ILE A 589 18.94 -16.78 0.47
C ILE A 589 17.75 -15.86 0.31
N VAL A 590 16.54 -16.42 0.45
CA VAL A 590 15.29 -15.67 0.35
C VAL A 590 14.80 -15.29 1.73
N VAL A 591 14.39 -14.03 1.89
CA VAL A 591 13.71 -13.51 3.08
C VAL A 591 12.26 -13.20 2.70
N LEU A 592 11.32 -13.73 3.46
CA LEU A 592 9.91 -13.40 3.30
C LEU A 592 9.57 -12.20 4.20
N GLY A 593 9.03 -11.15 3.59
CA GLY A 593 8.66 -9.92 4.29
C GLY A 593 7.37 -10.02 5.09
N SER A 594 7.01 -8.92 5.75
CA SER A 594 5.84 -8.85 6.65
C SER A 594 4.52 -8.56 5.93
N GLY A 595 4.57 -8.16 4.65
CA GLY A 595 3.40 -7.70 3.93
C GLY A 595 2.87 -6.36 4.44
N ALA A 596 1.56 -6.11 4.29
CA ALA A 596 0.94 -4.87 4.72
C ALA A 596 1.04 -4.67 6.23
N TYR A 597 1.30 -3.44 6.64
CA TYR A 597 1.20 -3.04 8.04
C TYR A 597 -0.21 -3.26 8.58
N ARG A 598 -0.30 -3.66 9.83
CA ARG A 598 -1.53 -3.96 10.54
C ARG A 598 -1.33 -3.78 12.04
N ILE A 599 -2.41 -3.64 12.77
CA ILE A 599 -2.33 -3.57 14.24
C ILE A 599 -1.75 -4.86 14.81
N GLY A 600 -0.61 -4.72 15.50
CA GLY A 600 0.17 -5.82 16.07
C GLY A 600 1.26 -6.39 15.17
N SER A 601 1.47 -5.81 13.96
CA SER A 601 2.56 -6.20 13.06
C SER A 601 2.88 -5.05 12.10
N SER A 602 3.96 -4.32 12.33
CA SER A 602 4.29 -3.08 11.62
C SER A 602 5.79 -2.99 11.31
N VAL A 603 6.39 -1.81 11.48
CA VAL A 603 7.77 -1.49 11.08
C VAL A 603 8.84 -2.34 11.77
N GLU A 604 8.55 -2.92 12.93
CA GLU A 604 9.48 -3.82 13.64
C GLU A 604 9.87 -5.05 12.83
N PHE A 605 8.94 -5.60 12.06
CA PHE A 605 9.25 -6.74 11.17
C PHE A 605 9.96 -6.31 9.90
N ASP A 606 9.73 -5.09 9.42
CA ASP A 606 10.51 -4.53 8.32
C ASP A 606 11.96 -4.32 8.73
N TRP A 607 12.18 -3.77 9.93
CA TRP A 607 13.51 -3.68 10.53
C TRP A 607 14.20 -5.03 10.62
N CYS A 608 13.51 -6.08 11.10
CA CYS A 608 14.05 -7.44 11.14
C CYS A 608 14.45 -7.95 9.75
N GLY A 609 13.60 -7.71 8.75
CA GLY A 609 13.87 -8.06 7.35
C GLY A 609 15.12 -7.38 6.81
N VAL A 610 15.26 -6.07 7.03
CA VAL A 610 16.43 -5.28 6.61
C VAL A 610 17.73 -5.82 7.26
N GLN A 611 17.70 -6.12 8.57
CA GLN A 611 18.87 -6.68 9.27
C GLN A 611 19.25 -8.06 8.74
N ALA A 612 18.25 -8.92 8.43
CA ALA A 612 18.49 -10.21 7.80
C ALA A 612 19.15 -10.06 6.42
N LEU A 613 18.63 -9.18 5.55
CA LEU A 613 19.19 -8.92 4.22
C LEU A 613 20.63 -8.40 4.30
N ASN A 614 20.91 -7.47 5.20
CA ASN A 614 22.24 -6.94 5.42
C ASN A 614 23.23 -8.03 5.88
N THR A 615 22.78 -8.93 6.78
CA THR A 615 23.60 -10.05 7.25
C THR A 615 23.89 -11.04 6.14
N ILE A 616 22.87 -11.42 5.35
CA ILE A 616 23.03 -12.31 4.18
C ILE A 616 24.09 -11.77 3.22
N ARG A 617 24.07 -10.47 2.93
CA ARG A 617 25.05 -9.82 2.04
C ARG A 617 26.46 -9.82 2.64
N LYS A 618 26.59 -9.54 3.95
CA LYS A 618 27.88 -9.61 4.67
C LYS A 618 28.51 -11.00 4.64
N GLU A 619 27.68 -12.04 4.74
CA GLU A 619 28.10 -13.45 4.64
C GLU A 619 28.38 -13.94 3.21
N GLY A 620 28.26 -13.05 2.21
CA GLY A 620 28.62 -13.33 0.82
C GLY A 620 27.52 -14.02 0.01
N TYR A 621 26.32 -14.22 0.55
CA TYR A 621 25.19 -14.75 -0.19
C TYR A 621 24.48 -13.64 -0.99
N ARG A 622 23.76 -14.03 -2.05
CA ARG A 622 22.83 -13.14 -2.74
C ARG A 622 21.57 -13.01 -1.87
N SER A 623 21.20 -11.79 -1.53
CA SER A 623 19.99 -11.52 -0.78
C SER A 623 18.79 -11.36 -1.73
N VAL A 624 17.70 -12.06 -1.44
CA VAL A 624 16.44 -11.98 -2.18
C VAL A 624 15.33 -11.66 -1.20
N MET A 625 14.53 -10.63 -1.48
CA MET A 625 13.35 -10.26 -0.70
C MET A 625 12.08 -10.56 -1.50
N ILE A 626 11.07 -11.13 -0.86
CA ILE A 626 9.69 -11.16 -1.37
C ILE A 626 8.83 -10.34 -0.42
N ASN A 627 8.29 -9.23 -0.90
CA ASN A 627 7.39 -8.37 -0.13
C ASN A 627 6.55 -7.51 -1.08
N TYR A 628 5.40 -7.03 -0.60
CA TYR A 628 4.45 -6.24 -1.41
C TYR A 628 4.02 -4.94 -0.75
N ASN A 629 4.64 -4.56 0.35
CA ASN A 629 4.34 -3.31 1.05
C ASN A 629 5.24 -2.19 0.52
N PRO A 630 4.69 -1.14 -0.13
CA PRO A 630 5.49 -0.06 -0.68
C PRO A 630 6.03 0.90 0.40
N GLU A 631 5.48 0.87 1.61
CA GLU A 631 5.88 1.75 2.71
C GLU A 631 7.15 1.29 3.43
N THR A 632 7.67 0.07 3.12
CA THR A 632 8.78 -0.55 3.83
C THR A 632 10.15 -0.14 3.31
N VAL A 633 11.16 -0.13 4.18
CA VAL A 633 12.58 0.03 3.83
C VAL A 633 13.13 -1.25 3.18
N SER A 634 12.66 -2.43 3.59
CA SER A 634 13.09 -3.70 2.98
C SER A 634 12.78 -3.78 1.49
N THR A 635 11.83 -2.98 0.99
CA THR A 635 11.49 -2.87 -0.43
C THR A 635 12.23 -1.74 -1.15
N ASP A 636 13.28 -1.17 -0.55
CA ASP A 636 14.12 -0.21 -1.24
C ASP A 636 15.13 -0.90 -2.18
N TYR A 637 15.43 -0.22 -3.28
CA TYR A 637 16.28 -0.74 -4.36
C TYR A 637 17.69 -1.15 -3.93
N ASP A 638 18.18 -0.65 -2.79
CA ASP A 638 19.53 -0.87 -2.30
C ASP A 638 19.60 -1.88 -1.14
N MET A 639 18.46 -2.35 -0.63
CA MET A 639 18.39 -3.25 0.51
C MET A 639 18.73 -4.70 0.19
N CYS A 640 18.49 -5.15 -1.05
CA CYS A 640 18.79 -6.52 -1.47
C CYS A 640 19.27 -6.61 -2.91
N ASP A 641 19.79 -7.77 -3.31
CA ASP A 641 20.27 -8.01 -4.67
C ASP A 641 19.09 -8.23 -5.65
N ARG A 642 17.97 -8.81 -5.18
CA ARG A 642 16.71 -8.99 -5.93
C ARG A 642 15.51 -8.79 -5.01
N LEU A 643 14.54 -8.05 -5.50
CA LEU A 643 13.31 -7.75 -4.80
C LEU A 643 12.11 -8.13 -5.66
N TYR A 644 11.30 -9.06 -5.19
CA TYR A 644 10.03 -9.41 -5.79
C TYR A 644 8.90 -8.65 -5.10
N PHE A 645 8.30 -7.70 -5.82
CA PHE A 645 7.02 -7.11 -5.46
C PHE A 645 5.91 -8.07 -5.87
N ASP A 646 5.65 -9.05 -5.03
CA ASP A 646 4.63 -10.06 -5.31
C ASP A 646 4.05 -10.64 -4.02
N GLU A 647 3.00 -11.44 -4.17
CA GLU A 647 2.24 -12.02 -3.08
C GLU A 647 3.08 -12.95 -2.19
N LEU A 648 2.85 -12.87 -0.90
CA LEU A 648 3.35 -13.84 0.09
C LEU A 648 2.35 -15.01 0.25
N THR A 649 1.87 -15.53 -0.89
CA THR A 649 1.04 -16.74 -0.94
C THR A 649 1.91 -17.96 -1.22
N PHE A 650 1.44 -19.15 -0.81
CA PHE A 650 2.18 -20.39 -1.07
C PHE A 650 2.49 -20.59 -2.57
N GLU A 651 1.49 -20.37 -3.43
CA GLU A 651 1.64 -20.49 -4.88
C GLU A 651 2.77 -19.62 -5.41
N ARG A 652 2.72 -18.34 -5.06
CA ARG A 652 3.64 -17.33 -5.62
C ARG A 652 5.05 -17.48 -5.06
N VAL A 653 5.16 -17.75 -3.76
CA VAL A 653 6.47 -18.03 -3.12
C VAL A 653 7.11 -19.26 -3.76
N MET A 654 6.36 -20.36 -3.99
CA MET A 654 6.88 -21.54 -4.68
C MET A 654 7.31 -21.25 -6.12
N ASP A 655 6.58 -20.41 -6.86
CA ASP A 655 6.98 -20.03 -8.22
C ASP A 655 8.33 -19.27 -8.22
N ILE A 656 8.53 -18.36 -7.26
CA ILE A 656 9.80 -17.62 -7.11
C ILE A 656 10.94 -18.56 -6.66
N LEU A 657 10.68 -19.44 -5.69
CA LEU A 657 11.70 -20.37 -5.17
C LEU A 657 12.19 -21.36 -6.25
N GLU A 658 11.30 -21.81 -7.13
CA GLU A 658 11.68 -22.64 -8.27
C GLU A 658 12.58 -21.91 -9.29
N LEU A 659 12.38 -20.62 -9.47
CA LEU A 659 13.21 -19.77 -10.34
C LEU A 659 14.57 -19.43 -9.70
N GLU A 660 14.56 -19.05 -8.42
CA GLU A 660 15.77 -18.65 -7.67
C GLU A 660 16.64 -19.83 -7.25
N ASN A 661 16.06 -21.00 -7.04
CA ASN A 661 16.72 -22.19 -6.49
C ASN A 661 17.64 -21.85 -5.29
N PRO A 662 17.10 -21.27 -4.21
CA PRO A 662 17.90 -20.67 -3.15
C PRO A 662 18.55 -21.74 -2.25
N HIS A 663 19.59 -21.35 -1.52
CA HIS A 663 20.17 -22.16 -0.45
C HIS A 663 19.18 -22.44 0.68
N GLY A 664 18.27 -21.51 0.93
CA GLY A 664 17.18 -21.64 1.88
C GLY A 664 16.35 -20.37 2.02
N VAL A 665 15.32 -20.45 2.87
CA VAL A 665 14.34 -19.40 3.10
C VAL A 665 14.30 -19.02 4.58
N ILE A 666 14.34 -17.74 4.90
CA ILE A 666 14.14 -17.19 6.23
C ILE A 666 12.67 -16.72 6.32
N VAL A 667 11.90 -17.31 7.24
CA VAL A 667 10.49 -16.99 7.47
C VAL A 667 10.26 -16.17 8.75
N SER A 668 11.12 -16.35 9.76
CA SER A 668 10.90 -15.83 11.11
C SER A 668 10.99 -14.30 11.26
N THR A 669 11.57 -13.60 10.28
CA THR A 669 11.74 -12.14 10.31
C THR A 669 10.53 -11.34 9.79
N GLY A 670 9.57 -11.99 9.13
CA GLY A 670 8.40 -11.35 8.52
C GLY A 670 7.11 -11.46 9.34
N GLY A 671 7.18 -11.97 10.57
CA GLY A 671 6.00 -12.14 11.43
C GLY A 671 5.06 -13.26 10.97
N GLN A 672 3.76 -13.11 11.23
CA GLN A 672 2.77 -14.17 11.08
C GLN A 672 2.59 -14.65 9.63
N ILE A 673 2.66 -13.75 8.64
CA ILE A 673 2.40 -14.13 7.22
C ILE A 673 3.38 -15.20 6.75
N PRO A 674 4.70 -15.00 6.82
CA PRO A 674 5.64 -16.05 6.42
C PRO A 674 5.67 -17.24 7.37
N ASN A 675 5.44 -17.07 8.68
CA ASN A 675 5.35 -18.22 9.60
C ASN A 675 4.26 -19.21 9.19
N ASN A 676 3.09 -18.70 8.76
CA ASN A 676 1.99 -19.55 8.28
C ASN A 676 2.34 -20.35 7.01
N LEU A 677 3.37 -19.96 6.29
CA LEU A 677 3.85 -20.70 5.12
C LEU A 677 4.88 -21.79 5.46
N ALA A 678 5.48 -21.75 6.65
CA ALA A 678 6.63 -22.56 7.00
C ALA A 678 6.41 -24.07 6.82
N LEU A 679 5.32 -24.63 7.40
CA LEU A 679 4.99 -26.05 7.25
C LEU A 679 4.72 -26.46 5.80
N ARG A 680 4.03 -25.62 5.05
CA ARG A 680 3.67 -25.89 3.66
C ARG A 680 4.91 -25.89 2.75
N LEU A 681 5.85 -24.99 3.00
CA LEU A 681 7.13 -24.92 2.29
C LEU A 681 8.02 -26.13 2.64
N ASP A 682 8.08 -26.49 3.92
CA ASP A 682 8.83 -27.67 4.40
C ASP A 682 8.30 -28.96 3.78
N ALA A 683 6.97 -29.12 3.67
CA ALA A 683 6.31 -30.25 3.01
C ALA A 683 6.68 -30.36 1.51
N GLN A 684 7.12 -29.28 0.87
CA GLN A 684 7.65 -29.26 -0.50
C GLN A 684 9.19 -29.35 -0.54
N ASN A 685 9.84 -29.74 0.56
CA ASN A 685 11.30 -29.86 0.71
C ASN A 685 12.05 -28.53 0.51
N VAL A 686 11.44 -27.39 0.80
CA VAL A 686 12.12 -26.10 0.81
C VAL A 686 12.94 -25.97 2.09
N PRO A 687 14.27 -25.72 2.02
CA PRO A 687 15.11 -25.55 3.21
C PRO A 687 14.72 -24.31 4.01
N ILE A 688 14.15 -24.48 5.20
CA ILE A 688 13.86 -23.38 6.12
C ILE A 688 15.10 -23.12 6.98
N LEU A 689 15.60 -21.87 6.95
CA LEU A 689 16.77 -21.44 7.72
C LEU A 689 16.35 -20.81 9.04
N GLY A 690 17.08 -21.12 10.10
CA GLY A 690 16.79 -20.68 11.46
C GLY A 690 15.86 -21.65 12.19
N THR A 691 14.75 -21.17 12.76
CA THR A 691 13.78 -22.05 13.46
C THR A 691 13.11 -22.97 12.47
N SER A 692 13.11 -24.28 12.78
CA SER A 692 12.49 -25.29 11.90
C SER A 692 10.98 -25.07 11.77
N ALA A 693 10.41 -25.45 10.63
CA ALA A 693 8.97 -25.34 10.39
C ALA A 693 8.13 -26.04 11.48
N LYS A 694 8.57 -27.22 11.94
CA LYS A 694 7.94 -27.95 13.05
C LYS A 694 8.02 -27.19 14.38
N SER A 695 9.11 -26.48 14.65
CA SER A 695 9.26 -25.71 15.88
C SER A 695 8.42 -24.42 15.84
N ILE A 696 8.29 -23.81 14.66
CA ILE A 696 7.37 -22.69 14.44
C ILE A 696 5.93 -23.13 14.70
N ASP A 697 5.50 -24.22 14.10
CA ASP A 697 4.17 -24.78 14.27
C ASP A 697 3.88 -25.15 15.74
N ASN A 698 4.82 -25.78 16.43
CA ASN A 698 4.67 -26.08 17.85
C ASN A 698 4.56 -24.83 18.73
N ALA A 699 5.13 -23.72 18.34
CA ALA A 699 5.05 -22.46 19.09
C ALA A 699 3.78 -21.64 18.76
N GLU A 700 3.31 -21.70 17.53
CA GLU A 700 2.14 -20.94 17.07
C GLU A 700 0.81 -21.63 17.39
N ASP A 701 0.76 -22.96 17.29
CA ASP A 701 -0.41 -23.76 17.67
C ASP A 701 -0.51 -23.87 19.20
N ARG A 702 -1.56 -23.32 19.78
CA ARG A 702 -1.73 -23.21 21.24
C ARG A 702 -1.85 -24.57 21.93
N ASP A 703 -2.49 -25.54 21.29
CA ASP A 703 -2.62 -26.90 21.83
C ASP A 703 -1.25 -27.58 21.88
N LYS A 704 -0.50 -27.55 20.76
CA LYS A 704 0.85 -28.09 20.68
C LYS A 704 1.82 -27.38 21.63
N PHE A 705 1.71 -26.06 21.75
CA PHE A 705 2.53 -25.25 22.64
C PHE A 705 2.28 -25.61 24.09
N SER A 706 1.01 -25.64 24.52
CA SER A 706 0.65 -25.99 25.90
C SER A 706 1.01 -27.44 26.24
N ALA A 707 0.76 -28.38 25.32
CA ALA A 707 1.20 -29.77 25.49
C ALA A 707 2.73 -29.90 25.58
N MET A 708 3.48 -29.04 24.88
CA MET A 708 4.94 -28.99 25.00
C MET A 708 5.36 -28.47 26.37
N LEU A 709 4.75 -27.41 26.89
CA LEU A 709 5.05 -26.84 28.22
C LEU A 709 4.79 -27.88 29.31
N ASP A 710 3.66 -28.60 29.26
CA ASP A 710 3.34 -29.66 30.20
C ASP A 710 4.41 -30.77 30.22
N ARG A 711 4.90 -31.16 29.02
CA ARG A 711 5.96 -32.19 28.93
C ARG A 711 7.29 -31.80 29.57
N ILE A 712 7.66 -30.51 29.47
CA ILE A 712 8.91 -30.00 30.05
C ILE A 712 8.74 -29.47 31.47
N GLY A 713 7.53 -29.59 32.06
CA GLY A 713 7.23 -29.21 33.44
C GLY A 713 7.25 -27.70 33.68
N VAL A 714 6.96 -26.90 32.67
CA VAL A 714 6.79 -25.44 32.81
C VAL A 714 5.37 -25.16 33.18
N ASP A 715 5.18 -24.45 34.30
CA ASP A 715 3.86 -24.10 34.85
C ASP A 715 3.10 -23.13 33.92
N GLN A 716 1.82 -23.40 33.73
CA GLN A 716 0.91 -22.61 32.90
C GLN A 716 -0.52 -22.68 33.47
N PRO A 717 -1.42 -21.74 33.11
CA PRO A 717 -2.84 -21.86 33.51
C PRO A 717 -3.44 -23.17 32.99
N GLU A 718 -4.41 -23.75 33.73
CA GLU A 718 -5.14 -24.90 33.20
C GLU A 718 -5.79 -24.58 31.86
N TRP A 719 -5.60 -25.44 30.89
CA TRP A 719 -5.99 -25.25 29.52
C TRP A 719 -6.61 -26.50 28.91
N ARG A 720 -7.42 -26.32 27.87
CA ARG A 720 -7.92 -27.41 27.03
C ARG A 720 -8.30 -26.91 25.66
N ALA A 721 -7.90 -27.63 24.61
CA ALA A 721 -8.42 -27.42 23.27
C ALA A 721 -9.83 -28.03 23.18
N LEU A 722 -10.79 -27.25 22.71
CA LEU A 722 -12.20 -27.61 22.74
C LEU A 722 -12.82 -27.40 21.34
N THR A 723 -13.64 -28.36 20.92
CA THR A 723 -14.31 -28.34 19.62
C THR A 723 -15.83 -28.35 19.71
N SER A 724 -16.38 -28.52 20.91
CA SER A 724 -17.83 -28.55 21.14
C SER A 724 -18.22 -27.72 22.37
N LEU A 725 -19.49 -27.30 22.43
CA LEU A 725 -20.06 -26.62 23.60
C LEU A 725 -20.13 -27.52 24.83
N GLU A 726 -20.29 -28.83 24.65
CA GLU A 726 -20.31 -29.82 25.72
C GLU A 726 -18.96 -29.87 26.44
N ASP A 727 -17.87 -29.96 25.66
CA ASP A 727 -16.49 -29.94 26.16
C ASP A 727 -16.18 -28.63 26.93
N ILE A 728 -16.72 -27.49 26.48
CA ILE A 728 -16.58 -26.20 27.19
C ILE A 728 -17.24 -26.27 28.58
N ASN A 729 -18.48 -26.78 28.66
CA ASN A 729 -19.19 -26.91 29.92
C ASN A 729 -18.48 -27.86 30.89
N ASP A 730 -17.95 -28.97 30.40
CA ASP A 730 -17.19 -29.92 31.22
C ASP A 730 -15.89 -29.29 31.74
N PHE A 731 -15.17 -28.55 30.91
CA PHE A 731 -13.96 -27.84 31.32
C PHE A 731 -14.26 -26.77 32.36
N VAL A 732 -15.30 -25.94 32.14
CA VAL A 732 -15.74 -24.90 33.09
C VAL A 732 -16.21 -25.52 34.39
N GLY A 733 -16.92 -26.64 34.35
CA GLY A 733 -17.34 -27.40 35.56
C GLY A 733 -16.15 -27.85 36.38
N LYS A 734 -15.01 -28.14 35.76
CA LYS A 734 -13.76 -28.57 36.42
C LYS A 734 -12.97 -27.39 37.01
N VAL A 735 -12.78 -26.30 36.23
CA VAL A 735 -11.86 -25.20 36.60
C VAL A 735 -12.57 -23.99 37.25
N GLY A 736 -13.89 -23.86 37.05
CA GLY A 736 -14.68 -22.72 37.51
C GLY A 736 -14.53 -21.47 36.65
N PHE A 737 -15.30 -20.42 36.94
CA PHE A 737 -15.17 -19.09 36.34
C PHE A 737 -14.26 -18.16 37.16
N PRO A 738 -13.57 -17.18 36.54
CA PRO A 738 -13.62 -16.82 35.12
C PRO A 738 -12.73 -17.71 34.22
N VAL A 739 -13.16 -17.91 32.98
CA VAL A 739 -12.36 -18.60 31.95
C VAL A 739 -12.10 -17.68 30.78
N LEU A 740 -10.96 -17.86 30.10
CA LEU A 740 -10.59 -17.15 28.90
C LEU A 740 -10.76 -18.07 27.67
N VAL A 741 -11.57 -17.64 26.72
CA VAL A 741 -11.78 -18.34 25.46
C VAL A 741 -10.99 -17.62 24.34
N ARG A 742 -10.18 -18.38 23.62
CA ARG A 742 -9.39 -17.85 22.50
C ARG A 742 -9.47 -18.81 21.31
N PRO A 743 -9.52 -18.30 20.05
CA PRO A 743 -9.28 -19.15 18.87
C PRO A 743 -7.89 -19.77 18.94
N SER A 744 -7.74 -20.99 18.40
CA SER A 744 -6.44 -21.67 18.36
C SER A 744 -5.45 -20.99 17.40
N TYR A 745 -5.99 -20.34 16.37
CA TYR A 745 -5.24 -19.62 15.35
C TYR A 745 -5.75 -18.18 15.17
#